data_9e88e1934290dde67aa29354437e0966
#
_entry.id   9e88e1934290dde67aa29354437e0966
#
_cell.length_a   1.000
_cell.length_b   1.000
_cell.length_c   1.000
_cell.angle_alpha   90.00
_cell.angle_beta   90.00
_cell.angle_gamma   90.00
#
_symmetry.space_group_name_H-M   'P 1'
#
loop_
_entity.id
_entity.type
_entity.pdbx_description
1 polymer ?
#
loop_
_entity_poly.entity_id
_entity_poly.type
_entity_poly.pdbx_seq_one_letter_code
_entity_poly.pdbx_strand_id
1 'polypeptide(L)'
;MKLDYRKIIYSKLKKAGKKPLTFKELLRSCRGKGFEFEKFTKAVDKMKKNGEIMEDKFGIRLVDPKKFVKCEVVRLNKTYGFVKNLDTDEEIFVVGKYLKGAMPHDIVLVRTFKGEGACTEGEVMSIVEENFAKFTGELVSEFGVLKIVPDMLSKYAMTFENPMRLELHEGDKVVAQVTKRGNRHSEHVCEIVSSYGSSMKASACAMSVLEVNGLTPVFPGEVIYEAREVSDYSRIKEEIPNRLDLRDKPIFTIDGADTKDIDDAISVERTKTGYLLGVHIADVSHYVQPKSQLDNEAFKRGTSVYYANRVIPMLPKELSNGICSLNPQEDRLAFSCLCELDKQGNITDYKFAKTVIRSRVKGVYSEINSLLAGSDDAELKEKYAEVSGQLPIIKELADILYTNKKNRGCPELETSESKLIINDEDICVGVERRTRGRSEEIIEDFMLVANECAARFGMDNNLPFVYRIHEEPSDEKLESLREALVKLNVQYKLGEKACPGDMSEILKAAKGTDIDLIMNNIVLRSMSKARYSTEPVGHFGLALEDYAHFTSPIRRYPDLTIHRIMSAFLSGSSAEECATKFNKFVYASADQSTKTELTAMQVERSCEDCYKAEYMNAHIGEEFQGTVVSAVEFGLFIALPDTCEGLLHTDNMPDGEYVCDDMVSLKNLTNGMEYRVGDPIKVKVINANVNSGKIDFALADED
;
A
#
# COMPACT_ATOMS: atom_id res chain seq x y z
N MET A 1 19.13 -34.63 -37.63
CA MET A 1 17.97 -33.78 -37.36
C MET A 1 17.73 -33.81 -35.85
N LYS A 2 17.79 -32.69 -35.14
CA LYS A 2 17.46 -32.67 -33.72
C LYS A 2 15.95 -32.95 -33.56
N LEU A 3 15.59 -33.97 -32.76
CA LEU A 3 14.20 -34.30 -32.46
C LEU A 3 13.55 -33.16 -31.67
N ASP A 4 12.44 -32.62 -32.20
CA ASP A 4 11.60 -31.66 -31.47
C ASP A 4 10.61 -32.42 -30.57
N TYR A 5 11.05 -32.69 -29.34
CA TYR A 5 10.26 -33.45 -28.38
C TYR A 5 8.91 -32.81 -28.06
N ARG A 6 8.82 -31.46 -28.03
CA ARG A 6 7.55 -30.74 -27.80
C ARG A 6 6.50 -31.10 -28.85
N LYS A 7 6.88 -31.03 -30.14
CA LYS A 7 5.99 -31.43 -31.24
C LYS A 7 5.60 -32.89 -31.18
N ILE A 8 6.55 -33.79 -30.85
CA ILE A 8 6.30 -35.22 -30.74
C ILE A 8 5.31 -35.51 -29.61
N ILE A 9 5.55 -34.99 -28.38
CA ILE A 9 4.68 -35.16 -27.22
C ILE A 9 3.28 -34.61 -27.51
N TYR A 10 3.20 -33.40 -28.04
CA TYR A 10 1.92 -32.77 -28.41
C TYR A 10 1.13 -33.65 -29.41
N SER A 11 1.79 -34.14 -30.46
CA SER A 11 1.16 -35.02 -31.47
C SER A 11 0.65 -36.33 -30.86
N LYS A 12 1.38 -36.92 -29.91
CA LYS A 12 0.99 -38.18 -29.26
C LYS A 12 -0.20 -38.00 -28.35
N LEU A 13 -0.19 -36.94 -27.54
CA LEU A 13 -1.30 -36.58 -26.64
C LEU A 13 -2.54 -36.18 -27.44
N LYS A 14 -2.39 -35.43 -28.54
CA LYS A 14 -3.50 -35.09 -29.44
C LYS A 14 -4.16 -36.34 -30.06
N LYS A 15 -3.35 -37.35 -30.43
CA LYS A 15 -3.87 -38.65 -30.94
C LYS A 15 -4.59 -39.43 -29.85
N ALA A 16 -4.14 -39.36 -28.61
CA ALA A 16 -4.82 -40.01 -27.47
C ALA A 16 -6.18 -39.37 -27.14
N GLY A 17 -6.42 -38.13 -27.60
CA GLY A 17 -7.67 -37.41 -27.42
C GLY A 17 -7.97 -37.12 -25.95
N LYS A 18 -9.15 -37.54 -25.46
CA LYS A 18 -9.55 -37.37 -24.06
C LYS A 18 -8.93 -38.38 -23.08
N LYS A 19 -8.27 -39.45 -23.60
CA LYS A 19 -7.66 -40.47 -22.75
C LYS A 19 -6.28 -40.00 -22.27
N PRO A 20 -6.07 -39.83 -20.95
CA PRO A 20 -4.77 -39.48 -20.41
C PRO A 20 -3.78 -40.66 -20.66
N LEU A 21 -2.51 -40.33 -20.86
CA LEU A 21 -1.44 -41.29 -20.95
C LEU A 21 -0.56 -41.25 -19.72
N THR A 22 -0.28 -42.37 -19.09
CA THR A 22 0.72 -42.39 -18.02
C THR A 22 2.09 -41.98 -18.59
N PHE A 23 3.00 -41.47 -17.74
CA PHE A 23 4.35 -41.10 -18.18
C PHE A 23 5.06 -42.25 -18.92
N LYS A 24 4.86 -43.49 -18.43
CA LYS A 24 5.43 -44.69 -19.08
C LYS A 24 4.84 -44.94 -20.47
N GLU A 25 3.56 -44.77 -20.67
CA GLU A 25 2.88 -44.92 -21.97
C GLU A 25 3.30 -43.80 -22.92
N LEU A 26 3.34 -42.53 -22.45
CA LEU A 26 3.84 -41.40 -23.24
C LEU A 26 5.29 -41.62 -23.67
N LEU A 27 6.16 -42.03 -22.75
CA LEU A 27 7.54 -42.36 -23.01
C LEU A 27 7.67 -43.44 -24.08
N ARG A 28 6.93 -44.57 -23.94
CA ARG A 28 6.93 -45.66 -24.95
C ARG A 28 6.46 -45.15 -26.30
N SER A 29 5.45 -44.31 -26.35
CA SER A 29 4.87 -43.77 -27.59
C SER A 29 5.81 -42.80 -28.33
N CYS A 30 6.75 -42.18 -27.61
CA CYS A 30 7.70 -41.18 -28.12
C CYS A 30 9.07 -41.79 -28.47
N ARG A 31 9.36 -43.06 -28.06
CA ARG A 31 10.62 -43.74 -28.39
C ARG A 31 10.75 -43.98 -29.89
N GLY A 32 11.90 -43.65 -30.44
CA GLY A 32 12.25 -43.85 -31.85
C GLY A 32 13.76 -43.70 -32.10
N LYS A 33 14.19 -43.72 -33.33
CA LYS A 33 15.61 -43.54 -33.69
C LYS A 33 16.11 -42.17 -33.26
N GLY A 34 17.17 -42.15 -32.44
CA GLY A 34 17.76 -40.91 -31.91
C GLY A 34 17.03 -40.35 -30.64
N PHE A 35 16.25 -41.19 -29.94
CA PHE A 35 15.58 -40.80 -28.70
C PHE A 35 16.58 -40.62 -27.56
N GLU A 36 16.50 -39.48 -26.87
CA GLU A 36 17.28 -39.12 -25.67
C GLU A 36 16.35 -38.88 -24.49
N PHE A 37 16.43 -39.72 -23.46
CA PHE A 37 15.52 -39.70 -22.30
C PHE A 37 15.56 -38.36 -21.56
N GLU A 38 16.75 -37.82 -21.31
CA GLU A 38 16.92 -36.54 -20.58
C GLU A 38 16.27 -35.36 -21.31
N LYS A 39 16.42 -35.26 -22.64
CA LYS A 39 15.78 -34.22 -23.44
C LYS A 39 14.26 -34.38 -23.50
N PHE A 40 13.77 -35.63 -23.52
CA PHE A 40 12.34 -35.92 -23.46
C PHE A 40 11.77 -35.47 -22.12
N THR A 41 12.40 -35.82 -20.99
CA THR A 41 11.94 -35.43 -19.65
C THR A 41 11.96 -33.90 -19.49
N LYS A 42 13.05 -33.25 -19.89
CA LYS A 42 13.09 -31.75 -19.89
C LYS A 42 12.00 -31.14 -20.76
N ALA A 43 11.63 -31.75 -21.86
CA ALA A 43 10.54 -31.27 -22.72
C ALA A 43 9.16 -31.44 -22.04
N VAL A 44 8.92 -32.60 -21.40
CA VAL A 44 7.69 -32.82 -20.60
C VAL A 44 7.57 -31.81 -19.49
N ASP A 45 8.64 -31.62 -18.71
CA ASP A 45 8.66 -30.65 -17.59
C ASP A 45 8.41 -29.21 -18.09
N LYS A 46 9.07 -28.83 -19.20
CA LYS A 46 8.87 -27.53 -19.83
C LYS A 46 7.43 -27.35 -20.32
N MET A 47 6.80 -28.36 -20.90
CA MET A 47 5.42 -28.31 -21.37
C MET A 47 4.44 -28.25 -20.19
N LYS A 48 4.73 -28.93 -19.07
CA LYS A 48 3.96 -28.77 -17.81
C LYS A 48 4.09 -27.34 -17.30
N LYS A 49 5.31 -26.81 -17.19
CA LYS A 49 5.62 -25.45 -16.74
C LYS A 49 4.97 -24.36 -17.61
N ASN A 50 4.81 -24.62 -18.90
CA ASN A 50 4.12 -23.72 -19.82
C ASN A 50 2.59 -23.87 -19.75
N GLY A 51 2.04 -24.81 -18.97
CA GLY A 51 0.61 -25.09 -18.94
C GLY A 51 0.05 -25.75 -20.22
N GLU A 52 0.90 -26.32 -21.08
CA GLU A 52 0.49 -26.98 -22.32
C GLU A 52 -0.06 -28.38 -22.07
N ILE A 53 0.44 -29.03 -21.05
CA ILE A 53 0.00 -30.36 -20.60
C ILE A 53 -0.20 -30.35 -19.09
N MET A 54 -1.13 -31.16 -18.62
CA MET A 54 -1.36 -31.40 -17.19
C MET A 54 -1.22 -32.87 -16.87
N GLU A 55 -0.80 -33.18 -15.65
CA GLU A 55 -0.76 -34.51 -15.09
C GLU A 55 -1.65 -34.64 -13.89
N ASP A 56 -2.51 -35.64 -13.87
CA ASP A 56 -3.35 -35.97 -12.73
C ASP A 56 -3.21 -37.45 -12.39
N LYS A 57 -4.00 -37.95 -11.44
CA LYS A 57 -3.99 -39.38 -11.04
C LYS A 57 -4.27 -40.37 -12.21
N PHE A 58 -4.81 -39.87 -13.30
CA PHE A 58 -5.12 -40.70 -14.50
C PHE A 58 -4.01 -40.64 -15.57
N GLY A 59 -3.11 -39.66 -15.51
CA GLY A 59 -1.99 -39.49 -16.44
C GLY A 59 -1.87 -38.08 -17.02
N ILE A 60 -1.08 -37.99 -18.10
CA ILE A 60 -0.73 -36.73 -18.79
C ILE A 60 -1.69 -36.52 -19.97
N ARG A 61 -2.22 -35.29 -20.10
CA ARG A 61 -3.08 -34.87 -21.21
C ARG A 61 -2.80 -33.43 -21.63
N LEU A 62 -3.26 -33.07 -22.82
CA LEU A 62 -3.22 -31.68 -23.27
C LEU A 62 -4.20 -30.83 -22.43
N VAL A 63 -3.80 -29.62 -22.13
CA VAL A 63 -4.66 -28.60 -21.54
C VAL A 63 -5.55 -28.01 -22.64
N ASP A 64 -6.86 -27.93 -22.38
CA ASP A 64 -7.81 -27.25 -23.26
C ASP A 64 -7.92 -25.79 -22.82
N PRO A 65 -7.39 -24.83 -23.59
CA PRO A 65 -7.38 -23.42 -23.20
C PRO A 65 -8.79 -22.81 -23.02
N LYS A 66 -9.83 -23.49 -23.51
CA LYS A 66 -11.23 -23.05 -23.32
C LYS A 66 -11.81 -23.45 -21.97
N LYS A 67 -11.14 -24.36 -21.25
CA LYS A 67 -11.61 -24.92 -19.98
C LYS A 67 -10.69 -24.68 -18.81
N PHE A 68 -9.44 -24.30 -19.08
CA PHE A 68 -8.42 -24.12 -18.08
C PHE A 68 -7.70 -22.80 -18.34
N VAL A 69 -7.59 -21.99 -17.32
CA VAL A 69 -6.85 -20.72 -17.35
C VAL A 69 -5.63 -20.82 -16.46
N LYS A 70 -4.56 -20.15 -16.86
CA LYS A 70 -3.34 -20.04 -16.05
C LYS A 70 -3.48 -18.85 -15.12
N CYS A 71 -3.35 -19.11 -13.82
CA CYS A 71 -3.55 -18.12 -12.78
C CYS A 71 -2.38 -18.07 -11.82
N GLU A 72 -2.21 -16.94 -11.15
CA GLU A 72 -1.38 -16.79 -9.96
C GLU A 72 -2.25 -16.84 -8.71
N VAL A 73 -1.81 -17.54 -7.68
CA VAL A 73 -2.47 -17.50 -6.37
C VAL A 73 -2.11 -16.17 -5.70
N VAL A 74 -3.07 -15.24 -5.62
CA VAL A 74 -2.79 -13.89 -5.10
C VAL A 74 -3.05 -13.79 -3.62
N ARG A 75 -4.05 -14.54 -3.11
CA ARG A 75 -4.45 -14.40 -1.71
C ARG A 75 -5.09 -15.70 -1.21
N LEU A 76 -4.72 -16.12 -0.01
CA LEU A 76 -5.29 -17.27 0.67
C LEU A 76 -5.91 -16.86 2.00
N ASN A 77 -6.98 -17.57 2.36
CA ASN A 77 -7.59 -17.53 3.68
C ASN A 77 -7.69 -18.98 4.20
N LYS A 78 -8.05 -19.17 5.47
CA LYS A 78 -8.15 -20.50 6.12
C LYS A 78 -9.12 -21.46 5.41
N THR A 79 -10.09 -20.94 4.66
CA THR A 79 -11.18 -21.72 4.05
C THR A 79 -11.33 -21.53 2.54
N TYR A 80 -10.73 -20.51 1.96
CA TYR A 80 -10.79 -20.18 0.52
C TYR A 80 -9.54 -19.42 0.06
N GLY A 81 -9.44 -19.17 -1.23
CA GLY A 81 -8.43 -18.30 -1.82
C GLY A 81 -8.90 -17.63 -3.08
N PHE A 82 -8.13 -16.68 -3.55
CA PHE A 82 -8.31 -16.02 -4.85
C PHE A 82 -7.11 -16.27 -5.73
N VAL A 83 -7.39 -16.55 -6.98
CA VAL A 83 -6.38 -16.70 -8.02
C VAL A 83 -6.65 -15.70 -9.13
N LYS A 84 -5.60 -15.07 -9.66
CA LYS A 84 -5.69 -14.06 -10.70
C LYS A 84 -5.35 -14.67 -12.04
N ASN A 85 -6.23 -14.53 -13.01
CA ASN A 85 -6.00 -14.97 -14.39
C ASN A 85 -4.87 -14.11 -15.01
N LEU A 86 -3.81 -14.75 -15.51
CA LEU A 86 -2.65 -14.05 -16.06
C LEU A 86 -2.89 -13.40 -17.43
N ASP A 87 -3.99 -13.75 -18.11
CA ASP A 87 -4.33 -13.20 -19.43
C ASP A 87 -5.35 -12.04 -19.35
N THR A 88 -6.27 -12.07 -18.36
CA THR A 88 -7.39 -11.11 -18.25
C THR A 88 -7.36 -10.28 -16.98
N ASP A 89 -6.44 -10.56 -16.05
CA ASP A 89 -6.36 -9.95 -14.72
C ASP A 89 -7.58 -10.17 -13.80
N GLU A 90 -8.54 -11.00 -14.23
CA GLU A 90 -9.75 -11.34 -13.47
C GLU A 90 -9.39 -12.18 -12.22
N GLU A 91 -9.94 -11.82 -11.06
CA GLU A 91 -9.86 -12.61 -9.84
C GLU A 91 -10.93 -13.70 -9.84
N ILE A 92 -10.52 -14.95 -9.57
CA ILE A 92 -11.37 -16.15 -9.51
C ILE A 92 -11.36 -16.66 -8.08
N PHE A 93 -12.54 -16.88 -7.52
CA PHE A 93 -12.72 -17.44 -6.19
C PHE A 93 -12.52 -18.96 -6.20
N VAL A 94 -11.74 -19.48 -5.22
CA VAL A 94 -11.47 -20.91 -5.08
C VAL A 94 -11.71 -21.36 -3.65
N VAL A 95 -12.66 -22.27 -3.44
CA VAL A 95 -12.93 -22.85 -2.12
C VAL A 95 -11.71 -23.67 -1.66
N GLY A 96 -11.39 -23.63 -0.36
CA GLY A 96 -10.15 -24.19 0.20
C GLY A 96 -9.88 -25.66 -0.17
N LYS A 97 -10.92 -26.51 -0.24
CA LYS A 97 -10.79 -27.92 -0.68
C LYS A 97 -10.32 -28.05 -2.14
N TYR A 98 -10.52 -27.03 -2.97
CA TYR A 98 -10.16 -26.98 -4.37
C TYR A 98 -8.81 -26.27 -4.64
N LEU A 99 -8.17 -25.73 -3.61
CA LEU A 99 -6.83 -25.12 -3.73
C LEU A 99 -5.72 -26.17 -3.90
N LYS A 100 -5.95 -27.41 -3.47
CA LYS A 100 -4.99 -28.53 -3.58
C LYS A 100 -3.59 -28.22 -3.03
N GLY A 101 -3.54 -27.49 -1.92
CA GLY A 101 -2.28 -27.10 -1.27
C GLY A 101 -1.47 -26.06 -2.05
N ALA A 102 -2.09 -25.34 -2.97
CA ALA A 102 -1.44 -24.20 -3.62
C ALA A 102 -1.12 -23.09 -2.60
N MET A 103 0.07 -22.49 -2.74
CA MET A 103 0.59 -21.45 -1.87
C MET A 103 0.53 -20.08 -2.56
N PRO A 104 0.62 -18.96 -1.81
CA PRO A 104 0.70 -17.63 -2.41
C PRO A 104 1.82 -17.55 -3.46
N HIS A 105 1.52 -16.89 -4.57
CA HIS A 105 2.40 -16.73 -5.74
C HIS A 105 2.72 -18.03 -6.50
N ASP A 106 2.06 -19.16 -6.19
CA ASP A 106 2.10 -20.32 -7.08
C ASP A 106 1.41 -19.98 -8.40
N ILE A 107 1.99 -20.47 -9.51
CA ILE A 107 1.30 -20.45 -10.79
C ILE A 107 0.54 -21.76 -10.94
N VAL A 108 -0.77 -21.65 -11.15
CA VAL A 108 -1.69 -22.78 -11.16
C VAL A 108 -2.53 -22.84 -12.44
N LEU A 109 -2.96 -24.03 -12.83
CA LEU A 109 -4.01 -24.21 -13.82
C LEU A 109 -5.35 -24.36 -13.11
N VAL A 110 -6.30 -23.50 -13.45
CA VAL A 110 -7.61 -23.45 -12.84
C VAL A 110 -8.69 -23.80 -13.84
N ARG A 111 -9.60 -24.66 -13.45
CA ARG A 111 -10.85 -24.90 -14.16
C ARG A 111 -11.91 -23.95 -13.64
N THR A 112 -12.46 -23.11 -14.50
CA THR A 112 -13.49 -22.14 -14.13
C THR A 112 -14.88 -22.67 -14.36
N PHE A 113 -15.84 -22.20 -13.54
CA PHE A 113 -17.27 -22.46 -13.67
C PHE A 113 -18.05 -21.25 -13.12
N LYS A 114 -19.28 -21.07 -13.56
CA LYS A 114 -20.16 -20.02 -13.00
C LYS A 114 -20.57 -20.44 -11.58
N GLY A 115 -20.29 -19.58 -10.60
CA GLY A 115 -20.75 -19.72 -9.24
C GLY A 115 -22.22 -19.31 -9.03
N GLU A 116 -22.72 -19.50 -7.83
CA GLU A 116 -24.05 -19.02 -7.40
C GLU A 116 -24.01 -17.50 -7.07
N GLY A 117 -23.38 -16.67 -7.89
CA GLY A 117 -23.23 -15.24 -7.67
C GLY A 117 -22.56 -14.53 -8.85
N ALA A 118 -22.20 -13.26 -8.66
CA ALA A 118 -21.52 -12.45 -9.67
C ALA A 118 -20.05 -12.86 -9.90
N CYS A 119 -19.44 -13.68 -9.02
CA CYS A 119 -18.03 -14.05 -9.10
C CYS A 119 -17.82 -15.35 -9.88
N THR A 120 -16.75 -15.38 -10.69
CA THR A 120 -16.25 -16.61 -11.32
C THR A 120 -15.63 -17.51 -10.25
N GLU A 121 -16.10 -18.76 -10.15
CA GLU A 121 -15.51 -19.77 -9.27
C GLU A 121 -14.53 -20.66 -10.01
N GLY A 122 -13.57 -21.26 -9.26
CA GLY A 122 -12.55 -22.11 -9.84
C GLY A 122 -12.14 -23.30 -8.97
N GLU A 123 -11.50 -24.29 -9.63
CA GLU A 123 -10.81 -25.40 -9.00
C GLU A 123 -9.38 -25.48 -9.54
N VAL A 124 -8.39 -25.47 -8.66
CA VAL A 124 -6.99 -25.73 -9.05
C VAL A 124 -6.87 -27.15 -9.54
N MET A 125 -6.42 -27.32 -10.77
CA MET A 125 -6.21 -28.64 -11.37
C MET A 125 -4.80 -29.15 -11.18
N SER A 126 -3.82 -28.27 -11.30
CA SER A 126 -2.40 -28.55 -11.05
C SER A 126 -1.64 -27.29 -10.69
N ILE A 127 -0.58 -27.44 -9.89
CA ILE A 127 0.41 -26.40 -9.65
C ILE A 127 1.43 -26.49 -10.78
N VAL A 128 1.68 -25.39 -11.47
CA VAL A 128 2.56 -25.27 -12.64
C VAL A 128 3.95 -24.83 -12.22
N GLU A 129 4.01 -23.82 -11.34
CA GLU A 129 5.25 -23.33 -10.72
C GLU A 129 5.00 -23.19 -9.23
N GLU A 130 5.84 -23.84 -8.43
CA GLU A 130 5.77 -23.76 -6.97
C GLU A 130 6.55 -22.55 -6.47
N ASN A 131 5.94 -21.79 -5.58
CA ASN A 131 6.61 -20.76 -4.79
C ASN A 131 6.79 -21.28 -3.34
N PHE A 132 7.97 -21.06 -2.79
CA PHE A 132 8.30 -21.40 -1.40
C PHE A 132 8.25 -20.15 -0.52
N ALA A 133 7.13 -19.44 -0.60
CA ALA A 133 6.90 -18.23 0.21
C ALA A 133 6.93 -18.58 1.71
N LYS A 134 7.44 -17.63 2.50
CA LYS A 134 7.33 -17.67 3.95
C LYS A 134 5.90 -17.36 4.37
N PHE A 135 5.51 -17.83 5.54
CA PHE A 135 4.21 -17.50 6.15
C PHE A 135 4.36 -17.35 7.67
N THR A 136 3.42 -16.65 8.28
CA THR A 136 3.35 -16.46 9.73
C THR A 136 2.42 -17.50 10.36
N GLY A 137 2.70 -17.84 11.61
CA GLY A 137 1.85 -18.73 12.38
C GLY A 137 2.18 -18.70 13.88
N GLU A 138 1.38 -19.42 14.63
CA GLU A 138 1.53 -19.58 16.08
C GLU A 138 1.85 -21.05 16.42
N LEU A 139 2.72 -21.27 17.38
CA LEU A 139 3.02 -22.62 17.88
C LEU A 139 1.96 -23.05 18.88
N VAL A 140 1.40 -24.22 18.66
CA VAL A 140 0.42 -24.85 19.53
C VAL A 140 0.91 -26.26 19.95
N SER A 141 0.52 -26.70 21.13
CA SER A 141 0.81 -28.06 21.59
C SER A 141 -0.38 -28.97 21.30
N GLU A 142 -0.20 -29.97 20.43
CA GLU A 142 -1.17 -31.03 20.20
C GLU A 142 -0.59 -32.38 20.68
N PHE A 143 -1.20 -32.95 21.70
CA PHE A 143 -0.74 -34.21 22.31
C PHE A 143 0.73 -34.18 22.77
N GLY A 144 1.19 -33.03 23.27
CA GLY A 144 2.57 -32.84 23.74
C GLY A 144 3.60 -32.64 22.63
N VAL A 145 3.17 -32.45 21.40
CA VAL A 145 4.03 -32.15 20.24
C VAL A 145 3.71 -30.73 19.75
N LEU A 146 4.76 -29.90 19.64
CA LEU A 146 4.58 -28.58 19.05
C LEU A 146 4.29 -28.69 17.54
N LYS A 147 3.32 -27.92 17.10
CA LYS A 147 2.92 -27.75 15.69
C LYS A 147 2.68 -26.28 15.40
N ILE A 148 2.69 -25.90 14.15
CA ILE A 148 2.39 -24.53 13.71
C ILE A 148 0.95 -24.44 13.18
N VAL A 149 0.16 -23.51 13.71
CA VAL A 149 -1.11 -23.08 13.11
C VAL A 149 -0.84 -21.82 12.30
N PRO A 150 -0.91 -21.89 10.96
CA PRO A 150 -0.68 -20.71 10.15
C PRO A 150 -1.81 -19.69 10.31
N ASP A 151 -1.48 -18.41 10.22
CA ASP A 151 -2.47 -17.33 10.35
C ASP A 151 -3.50 -17.35 9.24
N MET A 152 -3.10 -17.70 8.01
CA MET A 152 -3.93 -17.59 6.81
C MET A 152 -4.13 -18.90 6.03
N LEU A 153 -3.15 -19.78 5.93
CA LEU A 153 -3.15 -20.90 4.97
C LEU A 153 -4.12 -22.03 5.32
N SER A 154 -4.26 -22.33 6.60
CA SER A 154 -5.02 -23.48 7.10
C SER A 154 -5.53 -23.21 8.50
N LYS A 155 -6.70 -23.74 8.83
CA LYS A 155 -7.19 -23.79 10.21
C LYS A 155 -6.63 -24.97 11.01
N TYR A 156 -5.93 -25.90 10.36
CA TYR A 156 -5.33 -27.08 10.98
C TYR A 156 -3.84 -26.89 11.18
N ALA A 157 -3.32 -27.40 12.29
CA ALA A 157 -1.92 -27.37 12.61
C ALA A 157 -1.10 -28.22 11.63
N MET A 158 0.11 -27.78 11.36
CA MET A 158 1.08 -28.39 10.44
C MET A 158 2.33 -28.81 11.21
N THR A 159 3.00 -29.84 10.70
CA THR A 159 4.30 -30.28 11.26
C THR A 159 5.44 -29.40 10.76
N PHE A 160 6.46 -29.21 11.58
CA PHE A 160 7.63 -28.41 11.22
C PHE A 160 8.95 -29.10 11.63
N GLU A 161 10.02 -28.63 10.99
CA GLU A 161 11.41 -28.91 11.37
C GLU A 161 12.03 -27.64 11.93
N ASN A 162 12.97 -27.80 12.87
CA ASN A 162 13.71 -26.68 13.52
C ASN A 162 15.22 -26.84 13.25
N PRO A 163 15.68 -26.59 12.00
CA PRO A 163 17.08 -26.80 11.62
C PRO A 163 18.04 -25.84 12.34
N MET A 164 17.54 -24.66 12.69
CA MET A 164 18.33 -23.63 13.40
C MET A 164 18.41 -23.86 14.91
N ARG A 165 17.70 -24.87 15.45
CA ARG A 165 17.61 -25.18 16.89
C ARG A 165 17.17 -23.99 17.73
N LEU A 166 16.22 -23.22 17.24
CA LEU A 166 15.63 -22.12 17.98
C LEU A 166 14.97 -22.67 19.26
N GLU A 167 15.03 -21.90 20.34
CA GLU A 167 14.21 -22.15 21.52
C GLU A 167 12.77 -21.78 21.20
N LEU A 168 11.85 -22.74 21.31
CA LEU A 168 10.47 -22.60 20.86
C LEU A 168 9.51 -23.02 21.98
N HIS A 169 8.51 -22.20 22.21
CA HIS A 169 7.49 -22.45 23.23
C HIS A 169 6.09 -22.43 22.60
N GLU A 170 5.14 -23.05 23.28
CA GLU A 170 3.72 -22.91 22.94
C GLU A 170 3.28 -21.45 23.04
N GLY A 171 2.54 -20.95 22.07
CA GLY A 171 2.13 -19.56 21.97
C GLY A 171 3.15 -18.63 21.29
N ASP A 172 4.30 -19.16 20.83
CA ASP A 172 5.26 -18.33 20.11
C ASP A 172 4.75 -17.99 18.69
N LYS A 173 4.95 -16.74 18.32
CA LYS A 173 4.80 -16.23 16.97
C LYS A 173 6.03 -16.55 16.15
N VAL A 174 5.84 -17.26 15.04
CA VAL A 174 6.93 -17.73 14.20
C VAL A 174 6.72 -17.39 12.72
N VAL A 175 7.83 -17.33 12.01
CA VAL A 175 7.86 -17.34 10.55
C VAL A 175 8.36 -18.70 10.09
N ALA A 176 7.64 -19.32 9.19
CA ALA A 176 7.97 -20.63 8.63
C ALA A 176 7.98 -20.61 7.10
N GLN A 177 8.67 -21.58 6.52
CA GLN A 177 8.72 -21.80 5.08
C GLN A 177 8.38 -23.25 4.77
N VAL A 178 7.57 -23.49 3.75
CA VAL A 178 7.24 -24.85 3.31
C VAL A 178 8.47 -25.48 2.63
N THR A 179 8.88 -26.63 3.13
CA THR A 179 10.01 -27.40 2.56
C THR A 179 9.52 -28.59 1.74
N LYS A 180 8.35 -29.15 2.10
CA LYS A 180 7.74 -30.27 1.39
C LYS A 180 6.26 -30.03 1.19
N ARG A 181 5.81 -30.08 -0.07
CA ARG A 181 4.41 -29.90 -0.47
C ARG A 181 3.59 -31.15 -0.23
N GLY A 182 2.39 -30.98 0.33
CA GLY A 182 1.33 -31.96 0.39
C GLY A 182 0.19 -31.62 -0.58
N ASN A 183 -0.81 -32.46 -0.68
CA ASN A 183 -2.01 -32.21 -1.50
C ASN A 183 -3.01 -31.26 -0.82
N ARG A 184 -2.84 -31.03 0.48
CA ARG A 184 -3.59 -30.07 1.30
C ARG A 184 -2.60 -29.24 2.12
N HIS A 185 -2.99 -28.05 2.50
CA HIS A 185 -2.12 -27.17 3.30
C HIS A 185 -1.68 -27.84 4.61
N SER A 186 -2.57 -28.57 5.30
CA SER A 186 -2.25 -29.30 6.54
C SER A 186 -1.27 -30.48 6.38
N GLU A 187 -1.00 -30.90 5.14
CA GLU A 187 -0.05 -31.98 4.81
C GLU A 187 1.34 -31.44 4.45
N HIS A 188 1.50 -30.11 4.38
CA HIS A 188 2.81 -29.52 4.14
C HIS A 188 3.72 -29.76 5.34
N VAL A 189 5.01 -29.93 5.07
CA VAL A 189 6.07 -29.89 6.09
C VAL A 189 6.79 -28.57 5.93
N CYS A 190 7.01 -27.88 7.04
CA CYS A 190 7.63 -26.58 7.10
C CYS A 190 8.93 -26.63 7.89
N GLU A 191 9.79 -25.65 7.72
CA GLU A 191 10.87 -25.32 8.65
C GLU A 191 10.59 -23.97 9.28
N ILE A 192 10.93 -23.85 10.59
CA ILE A 192 10.89 -22.55 11.27
C ILE A 192 12.12 -21.74 10.85
N VAL A 193 11.86 -20.52 10.38
CA VAL A 193 12.90 -19.56 9.96
C VAL A 193 13.24 -18.60 11.10
N SER A 194 12.22 -18.12 11.82
CA SER A 194 12.39 -17.14 12.92
C SER A 194 11.32 -17.36 13.98
N SER A 195 11.64 -17.03 15.23
CA SER A 195 10.70 -16.92 16.34
C SER A 195 10.82 -15.54 16.97
N TYR A 196 9.66 -14.92 17.26
CA TYR A 196 9.55 -13.57 17.82
C TYR A 196 9.01 -13.57 19.26
N GLY A 197 8.81 -14.75 19.86
CA GLY A 197 8.22 -14.91 21.19
C GLY A 197 6.69 -14.85 21.15
N SER A 198 6.06 -14.43 22.22
CA SER A 198 4.62 -14.56 22.42
C SER A 198 3.78 -13.90 21.32
N SER A 199 2.84 -14.67 20.73
CA SER A 199 1.83 -14.21 19.77
C SER A 199 0.82 -13.21 20.37
N MET A 200 0.81 -13.07 21.70
CA MET A 200 -0.01 -12.07 22.40
C MET A 200 0.64 -10.68 22.44
N LYS A 201 1.84 -10.52 21.89
CA LYS A 201 2.51 -9.23 21.74
C LYS A 201 2.38 -8.72 20.31
N ALA A 202 1.84 -7.53 20.14
CA ALA A 202 1.71 -6.88 18.84
C ALA A 202 3.04 -6.67 18.16
N SER A 203 4.10 -6.36 18.91
CA SER A 203 5.46 -6.22 18.38
C SER A 203 6.00 -7.51 17.75
N ALA A 204 5.73 -8.68 18.35
CA ALA A 204 6.12 -9.98 17.79
C ALA A 204 5.35 -10.28 16.49
N CYS A 205 4.05 -9.99 16.48
CA CYS A 205 3.18 -10.13 15.30
C CYS A 205 3.65 -9.20 14.17
N ALA A 206 3.90 -7.93 14.46
CA ALA A 206 4.40 -6.95 13.50
C ALA A 206 5.72 -7.38 12.88
N MET A 207 6.70 -7.82 13.68
CA MET A 207 8.00 -8.29 13.18
C MET A 207 7.85 -9.49 12.25
N SER A 208 6.93 -10.42 12.55
CA SER A 208 6.66 -11.57 11.68
C SER A 208 6.04 -11.14 10.34
N VAL A 209 5.10 -10.18 10.36
CA VAL A 209 4.49 -9.59 9.15
C VAL A 209 5.54 -8.91 8.28
N LEU A 210 6.44 -8.14 8.88
CA LEU A 210 7.54 -7.48 8.18
C LEU A 210 8.45 -8.50 7.49
N GLU A 211 8.89 -9.56 8.20
CA GLU A 211 9.77 -10.57 7.62
C GLU A 211 9.15 -11.31 6.45
N VAL A 212 7.89 -11.71 6.55
CA VAL A 212 7.19 -12.43 5.47
C VAL A 212 7.09 -11.58 4.20
N ASN A 213 6.96 -10.27 4.35
CA ASN A 213 6.93 -9.32 3.24
C ASN A 213 8.33 -8.86 2.80
N GLY A 214 9.40 -9.46 3.33
CA GLY A 214 10.78 -9.15 2.97
C GLY A 214 11.25 -7.76 3.42
N LEU A 215 10.56 -7.16 4.39
CA LEU A 215 10.88 -5.86 4.95
C LEU A 215 11.79 -6.02 6.18
N THR A 216 12.89 -5.29 6.18
CA THR A 216 13.87 -5.32 7.29
C THR A 216 14.43 -3.92 7.54
N PRO A 217 14.60 -3.51 8.81
CA PRO A 217 15.29 -2.27 9.14
C PRO A 217 16.81 -2.35 8.91
N VAL A 218 17.34 -3.56 8.69
CA VAL A 218 18.77 -3.80 8.48
C VAL A 218 19.14 -3.58 7.03
N PHE A 219 20.20 -2.84 6.78
CA PHE A 219 20.78 -2.66 5.46
C PHE A 219 22.00 -3.56 5.27
N PRO A 220 22.29 -4.01 4.02
CA PRO A 220 23.54 -4.70 3.69
C PRO A 220 24.77 -3.86 4.06
N GLY A 221 25.86 -4.53 4.42
CA GLY A 221 27.09 -3.86 4.88
C GLY A 221 27.69 -2.92 3.82
N GLU A 222 27.65 -3.32 2.55
CA GLU A 222 28.10 -2.50 1.42
C GLU A 222 27.26 -1.22 1.23
N VAL A 223 25.95 -1.28 1.51
CA VAL A 223 25.06 -0.11 1.45
C VAL A 223 25.38 0.88 2.57
N ILE A 224 25.62 0.37 3.80
CA ILE A 224 26.01 1.21 4.95
C ILE A 224 27.38 1.84 4.71
N TYR A 225 28.33 1.08 4.14
CA TYR A 225 29.65 1.60 3.81
C TYR A 225 29.54 2.77 2.82
N GLU A 226 28.83 2.59 1.70
CA GLU A 226 28.59 3.64 0.70
C GLU A 226 27.85 4.84 1.31
N ALA A 227 26.83 4.58 2.16
CA ALA A 227 26.09 5.64 2.84
C ALA A 227 27.02 6.56 3.65
N ARG A 228 27.98 5.99 4.38
CA ARG A 228 28.97 6.77 5.16
C ARG A 228 29.93 7.55 4.28
N GLU A 229 30.36 6.98 3.14
CA GLU A 229 31.26 7.67 2.22
C GLU A 229 30.58 8.88 1.55
N VAL A 230 29.31 8.78 1.14
CA VAL A 230 28.58 9.87 0.49
C VAL A 230 28.08 10.92 1.49
N SER A 231 28.01 10.58 2.79
CA SER A 231 27.53 11.49 3.85
C SER A 231 28.61 12.42 4.39
N ASP A 232 29.68 12.65 3.63
CA ASP A 232 30.72 13.63 3.99
C ASP A 232 30.21 15.06 3.78
N TYR A 233 29.99 15.77 4.88
CA TYR A 233 29.51 17.15 4.89
C TYR A 233 30.46 18.17 4.23
N SER A 234 31.73 17.82 4.03
CA SER A 234 32.68 18.68 3.31
C SER A 234 32.27 18.88 1.84
N ARG A 235 31.64 17.88 1.23
CA ARG A 235 31.12 17.89 -0.14
C ARG A 235 30.05 18.95 -0.37
N ILE A 236 29.27 19.32 0.65
CA ILE A 236 28.28 20.40 0.55
C ILE A 236 28.98 21.70 0.17
N LYS A 237 30.15 22.00 0.79
CA LYS A 237 30.90 23.21 0.52
C LYS A 237 31.44 23.27 -0.91
N GLU A 238 31.82 22.14 -1.48
CA GLU A 238 32.31 22.01 -2.86
C GLU A 238 31.20 22.31 -3.88
N GLU A 239 29.95 22.00 -3.52
CA GLU A 239 28.77 22.20 -4.38
C GLU A 239 28.21 23.65 -4.34
N ILE A 240 28.48 24.42 -3.30
CA ILE A 240 27.94 25.79 -3.15
C ILE A 240 28.16 26.66 -4.40
N PRO A 241 29.35 26.69 -5.04
CA PRO A 241 29.57 27.54 -6.21
C PRO A 241 28.76 27.15 -7.44
N ASN A 242 28.24 25.89 -7.48
CA ASN A 242 27.53 25.31 -8.63
C ASN A 242 26.03 25.44 -8.49
N ARG A 243 25.53 26.00 -7.37
CA ARG A 243 24.11 26.02 -7.03
C ARG A 243 23.62 27.44 -6.78
N LEU A 244 22.30 27.62 -6.90
CA LEU A 244 21.65 28.84 -6.48
C LEU A 244 21.66 28.92 -4.93
N ASP A 245 22.35 29.96 -4.42
CA ASP A 245 22.44 30.16 -2.97
C ASP A 245 21.18 30.86 -2.42
N LEU A 246 20.42 30.15 -1.60
CA LEU A 246 19.20 30.62 -0.94
C LEU A 246 19.36 30.66 0.58
N ARG A 247 20.57 30.55 1.12
CA ARG A 247 20.81 30.51 2.57
C ARG A 247 20.39 31.76 3.31
N ASP A 248 20.30 32.90 2.64
CA ASP A 248 19.83 34.14 3.25
C ASP A 248 18.29 34.28 3.30
N LYS A 249 17.59 33.40 2.60
CA LYS A 249 16.12 33.39 2.62
C LYS A 249 15.60 32.81 3.95
N PRO A 250 14.43 33.27 4.44
CA PRO A 250 13.82 32.75 5.67
C PRO A 250 13.09 31.44 5.42
N ILE A 251 13.84 30.43 4.97
CA ILE A 251 13.34 29.07 4.68
C ILE A 251 13.20 28.30 6.01
N PHE A 252 12.15 27.51 6.15
CA PHE A 252 11.95 26.66 7.32
C PHE A 252 11.11 25.41 6.96
N THR A 253 11.17 24.41 7.83
CA THR A 253 10.41 23.16 7.70
C THR A 253 9.22 23.16 8.64
N ILE A 254 8.19 22.35 8.37
CA ILE A 254 7.05 22.11 9.27
C ILE A 254 6.70 20.63 9.25
N ASP A 255 6.96 19.92 10.36
CA ASP A 255 6.84 18.48 10.49
C ASP A 255 6.27 18.05 11.83
N GLY A 256 6.16 16.76 12.05
CA GLY A 256 5.93 16.17 13.37
C GLY A 256 7.11 16.45 14.33
N ALA A 257 6.82 16.53 15.63
CA ALA A 257 7.86 16.78 16.63
C ALA A 257 9.02 15.76 16.55
N ASP A 258 8.70 14.50 16.34
CA ASP A 258 9.65 13.37 16.33
C ASP A 258 10.24 13.06 14.94
N THR A 259 9.80 13.77 13.88
CA THR A 259 10.30 13.57 12.50
C THR A 259 11.78 13.87 12.42
N LYS A 260 12.56 12.96 11.81
CA LYS A 260 14.01 13.07 11.61
C LYS A 260 14.42 13.11 10.14
N ASP A 261 13.61 12.60 9.27
CA ASP A 261 13.78 12.48 7.82
C ASP A 261 12.99 13.58 7.10
N ILE A 262 13.48 14.82 7.23
CA ILE A 262 12.79 16.02 6.75
C ILE A 262 13.08 16.20 5.26
N ASP A 263 12.08 15.92 4.42
CA ASP A 263 12.15 16.00 2.97
C ASP A 263 12.01 17.44 2.44
N ASP A 264 11.17 18.28 3.06
CA ASP A 264 10.70 19.54 2.50
C ASP A 264 10.85 20.73 3.45
N ALA A 265 11.12 21.88 2.86
CA ALA A 265 11.12 23.19 3.50
C ALA A 265 10.41 24.19 2.58
N ILE A 266 9.87 25.25 3.16
CA ILE A 266 9.09 26.26 2.45
C ILE A 266 9.64 27.67 2.67
N SER A 267 9.34 28.53 1.71
CA SER A 267 9.41 29.99 1.85
C SER A 267 8.30 30.65 1.03
N VAL A 268 7.72 31.72 1.53
CA VAL A 268 6.67 32.45 0.83
C VAL A 268 6.94 33.95 0.91
N GLU A 269 6.95 34.60 -0.25
CA GLU A 269 7.11 36.04 -0.36
C GLU A 269 5.92 36.65 -1.12
N ARG A 270 5.45 37.82 -0.69
CA ARG A 270 4.45 38.58 -1.44
C ARG A 270 5.16 39.37 -2.55
N THR A 271 4.67 39.25 -3.79
CA THR A 271 5.14 40.02 -4.93
C THR A 271 4.14 41.10 -5.32
N LYS A 272 4.45 41.93 -6.30
CA LYS A 272 3.51 42.93 -6.85
C LYS A 272 2.30 42.29 -7.53
N THR A 273 2.51 41.13 -8.14
CA THR A 273 1.52 40.41 -8.94
C THR A 273 0.79 39.30 -8.17
N GLY A 274 1.32 38.89 -7.01
CA GLY A 274 0.77 37.80 -6.23
C GLY A 274 1.76 37.28 -5.19
N TYR A 275 2.23 36.05 -5.36
CA TYR A 275 3.11 35.34 -4.42
C TYR A 275 4.26 34.64 -5.14
N LEU A 276 5.39 34.54 -4.46
CA LEU A 276 6.48 33.62 -4.81
C LEU A 276 6.52 32.55 -3.73
N LEU A 277 6.15 31.32 -4.11
CA LEU A 277 6.23 30.12 -3.27
C LEU A 277 7.51 29.38 -3.59
N GLY A 278 8.39 29.21 -2.61
CA GLY A 278 9.54 28.33 -2.68
C GLY A 278 9.23 27.00 -1.96
N VAL A 279 9.32 25.90 -2.67
CA VAL A 279 9.30 24.54 -2.12
C VAL A 279 10.67 23.92 -2.35
N HIS A 280 11.36 23.64 -1.25
CA HIS A 280 12.76 23.22 -1.25
C HIS A 280 12.84 21.79 -0.76
N ILE A 281 13.20 20.87 -1.65
CA ILE A 281 13.20 19.42 -1.39
C ILE A 281 14.64 18.94 -1.23
N ALA A 282 14.89 18.04 -0.29
CA ALA A 282 16.18 17.39 -0.09
C ALA A 282 16.72 16.81 -1.41
N ASP A 283 17.95 17.21 -1.81
CA ASP A 283 18.54 16.72 -3.05
C ASP A 283 19.18 15.34 -2.90
N VAL A 284 18.35 14.33 -2.64
CA VAL A 284 18.77 12.94 -2.49
C VAL A 284 19.48 12.43 -3.75
N SER A 285 19.09 12.94 -4.93
CA SER A 285 19.64 12.52 -6.22
C SER A 285 21.13 12.89 -6.38
N HIS A 286 21.64 13.83 -5.59
CA HIS A 286 23.05 14.16 -5.54
C HIS A 286 23.88 13.07 -4.87
N TYR A 287 23.35 12.48 -3.79
CA TYR A 287 24.04 11.48 -2.97
C TYR A 287 23.83 10.05 -3.47
N VAL A 288 22.61 9.71 -3.88
CA VAL A 288 22.24 8.35 -4.33
C VAL A 288 22.39 8.27 -5.86
N GLN A 289 23.60 7.88 -6.29
CA GLN A 289 23.90 7.78 -7.72
C GLN A 289 23.26 6.56 -8.39
N PRO A 290 22.81 6.67 -9.65
CA PRO A 290 22.18 5.55 -10.37
C PRO A 290 23.10 4.32 -10.42
N LYS A 291 22.50 3.14 -10.11
CA LYS A 291 23.15 1.82 -10.10
C LYS A 291 24.20 1.61 -9.00
N SER A 292 24.30 2.49 -8.03
CA SER A 292 25.09 2.29 -6.82
C SER A 292 24.44 1.22 -5.91
N GLN A 293 25.13 0.81 -4.85
CA GLN A 293 24.53 -0.12 -3.86
C GLN A 293 23.36 0.54 -3.12
N LEU A 294 23.49 1.83 -2.81
CA LEU A 294 22.41 2.64 -2.24
C LEU A 294 21.20 2.68 -3.16
N ASP A 295 21.42 2.93 -4.46
CA ASP A 295 20.34 2.99 -5.44
C ASP A 295 19.62 1.64 -5.61
N ASN A 296 20.38 0.57 -5.71
CA ASN A 296 19.82 -0.78 -5.86
C ASN A 296 18.96 -1.18 -4.66
N GLU A 297 19.42 -0.84 -3.44
CA GLU A 297 18.64 -1.13 -2.23
C GLU A 297 17.43 -0.20 -2.11
N ALA A 298 17.56 1.10 -2.43
CA ALA A 298 16.45 2.04 -2.46
C ALA A 298 15.39 1.63 -3.49
N PHE A 299 15.78 1.20 -4.68
CA PHE A 299 14.88 0.66 -5.69
C PHE A 299 14.13 -0.59 -5.20
N LYS A 300 14.84 -1.51 -4.56
CA LYS A 300 14.27 -2.73 -4.00
C LYS A 300 13.22 -2.42 -2.93
N ARG A 301 13.50 -1.47 -2.02
CA ARG A 301 12.58 -1.02 -0.98
C ARG A 301 11.42 -0.20 -1.53
N GLY A 302 11.68 0.65 -2.53
CA GLY A 302 10.73 1.49 -3.25
C GLY A 302 10.08 2.60 -2.42
N THR A 303 9.82 2.35 -1.15
CA THR A 303 9.28 3.33 -0.20
C THR A 303 9.71 3.02 1.23
N SER A 304 9.72 4.02 2.11
CA SER A 304 9.76 3.80 3.57
C SER A 304 8.42 3.24 4.05
N VAL A 305 8.45 2.41 5.10
CA VAL A 305 7.26 1.80 5.71
C VAL A 305 7.13 2.29 7.14
N TYR A 306 5.97 2.83 7.50
CA TYR A 306 5.69 3.41 8.81
C TYR A 306 4.71 2.50 9.57
N TYR A 307 5.11 2.01 10.73
CA TYR A 307 4.23 1.18 11.55
C TYR A 307 4.42 1.51 13.03
N ALA A 308 3.31 1.56 13.74
CA ALA A 308 3.30 1.94 15.15
C ALA A 308 4.05 3.29 15.35
N ASN A 309 5.10 3.29 16.15
CA ASN A 309 5.99 4.46 16.35
C ASN A 309 7.35 4.27 15.65
N ARG A 310 7.44 3.41 14.64
CA ARG A 310 8.69 2.99 13.98
C ARG A 310 8.65 3.20 12.48
N VAL A 311 9.83 3.25 11.88
CA VAL A 311 10.01 3.33 10.43
C VAL A 311 11.05 2.31 9.95
N ILE A 312 10.73 1.63 8.84
CA ILE A 312 11.71 0.93 8.02
C ILE A 312 12.04 1.87 6.86
N PRO A 313 13.20 2.54 6.90
CA PRO A 313 13.50 3.59 5.94
C PRO A 313 13.91 3.02 4.59
N MET A 314 13.62 3.77 3.51
CA MET A 314 14.10 3.47 2.16
C MET A 314 15.62 3.65 2.05
N LEU A 315 16.17 4.62 2.76
CA LEU A 315 17.60 4.96 2.78
C LEU A 315 18.20 4.81 4.18
N PRO A 316 19.50 4.46 4.32
CA PRO A 316 20.19 4.45 5.61
C PRO A 316 20.07 5.78 6.36
N LYS A 317 20.10 5.73 7.70
CA LYS A 317 19.93 6.90 8.56
C LYS A 317 20.99 7.98 8.36
N GLU A 318 22.19 7.60 7.90
CA GLU A 318 23.26 8.51 7.52
C GLU A 318 22.80 9.50 6.45
N LEU A 319 21.92 9.05 5.53
CA LEU A 319 21.28 9.91 4.53
C LEU A 319 19.94 10.44 5.03
N SER A 320 19.00 9.55 5.39
CA SER A 320 17.61 9.96 5.64
C SER A 320 17.45 10.91 6.81
N ASN A 321 18.20 10.72 7.90
CA ASN A 321 18.16 11.58 9.09
C ASN A 321 19.35 12.54 9.15
N GLY A 322 20.38 12.29 8.33
CA GLY A 322 21.66 13.01 8.30
C GLY A 322 21.73 14.02 7.18
N ILE A 323 22.61 13.74 6.19
CA ILE A 323 23.02 14.73 5.19
C ILE A 323 21.88 15.18 4.24
N CYS A 324 20.89 14.32 3.99
CA CYS A 324 19.72 14.67 3.17
C CYS A 324 18.67 15.44 3.97
N SER A 325 18.46 15.12 5.25
CA SER A 325 17.44 15.76 6.07
C SER A 325 17.67 17.27 6.20
N LEU A 326 16.64 18.08 5.96
CA LEU A 326 16.71 19.55 5.97
C LEU A 326 16.74 20.10 7.42
N ASN A 327 17.69 19.60 8.21
CA ASN A 327 17.87 19.96 9.60
C ASN A 327 18.10 21.49 9.78
N PRO A 328 17.59 22.10 10.87
CA PRO A 328 17.69 23.55 11.08
C PRO A 328 19.13 23.99 11.33
N GLN A 329 19.43 25.23 10.89
CA GLN A 329 20.72 25.92 11.07
C GLN A 329 21.91 25.25 10.38
N GLU A 330 21.67 24.30 9.47
CA GLU A 330 22.72 23.62 8.71
C GLU A 330 22.56 23.88 7.21
N ASP A 331 23.68 23.99 6.48
CA ASP A 331 23.65 24.07 5.03
C ASP A 331 23.22 22.72 4.45
N ARG A 332 22.27 22.73 3.53
CA ARG A 332 21.78 21.54 2.87
C ARG A 332 21.65 21.75 1.36
N LEU A 333 21.97 20.71 0.62
CA LEU A 333 21.70 20.67 -0.81
C LEU A 333 20.21 20.36 -1.03
N ALA A 334 19.56 21.22 -1.79
CA ALA A 334 18.16 21.09 -2.10
C ALA A 334 17.90 21.15 -3.61
N PHE A 335 16.75 20.64 -4.01
CA PHE A 335 16.15 20.80 -5.31
C PHE A 335 14.89 21.63 -5.13
N SER A 336 14.94 22.89 -5.56
CA SER A 336 13.88 23.85 -5.27
C SER A 336 12.96 24.06 -6.46
N CYS A 337 11.66 24.08 -6.20
CA CYS A 337 10.63 24.62 -7.06
C CYS A 337 10.33 26.05 -6.59
N LEU A 338 10.59 27.03 -7.43
CA LEU A 338 10.24 28.44 -7.22
C LEU A 338 9.04 28.75 -8.11
N CYS A 339 7.86 28.88 -7.52
CA CYS A 339 6.60 29.02 -8.22
C CYS A 339 6.02 30.43 -8.03
N GLU A 340 5.77 31.12 -9.13
CA GLU A 340 5.05 32.39 -9.13
C GLU A 340 3.55 32.13 -9.24
N LEU A 341 2.80 32.70 -8.32
CA LEU A 341 1.35 32.59 -8.25
C LEU A 341 0.73 33.99 -8.35
N ASP A 342 -0.35 34.13 -9.09
CA ASP A 342 -1.12 35.35 -9.10
C ASP A 342 -1.91 35.57 -7.78
N LYS A 343 -2.64 36.67 -7.66
CA LYS A 343 -3.46 36.97 -6.47
C LYS A 343 -4.61 36.00 -6.26
N GLN A 344 -4.98 35.25 -7.26
CA GLN A 344 -5.99 34.21 -7.24
C GLN A 344 -5.41 32.81 -6.98
N GLY A 345 -4.07 32.71 -6.80
CA GLY A 345 -3.38 31.44 -6.56
C GLY A 345 -3.18 30.56 -7.79
N ASN A 346 -3.33 31.12 -9.01
CA ASN A 346 -3.02 30.38 -10.23
C ASN A 346 -1.51 30.43 -10.49
N ILE A 347 -0.93 29.30 -10.92
CA ILE A 347 0.48 29.21 -11.31
C ILE A 347 0.67 30.01 -12.60
N THR A 348 1.50 31.05 -12.56
CA THR A 348 1.82 31.91 -13.69
C THR A 348 3.18 31.58 -14.30
N ASP A 349 4.14 31.20 -13.49
CA ASP A 349 5.48 30.73 -13.91
C ASP A 349 6.09 29.84 -12.82
N TYR A 350 7.04 29.00 -13.21
CA TYR A 350 7.79 28.19 -12.25
C TYR A 350 9.20 27.88 -12.73
N LYS A 351 10.12 27.71 -11.80
CA LYS A 351 11.51 27.37 -12.08
C LYS A 351 12.01 26.31 -11.13
N PHE A 352 12.63 25.26 -11.67
CA PHE A 352 13.37 24.28 -10.91
C PHE A 352 14.87 24.62 -10.90
N ALA A 353 15.52 24.52 -9.75
CA ALA A 353 16.94 24.77 -9.59
C ALA A 353 17.56 23.89 -8.51
N LYS A 354 18.83 23.51 -8.73
CA LYS A 354 19.67 22.96 -7.67
C LYS A 354 20.12 24.13 -6.78
N THR A 355 19.85 24.02 -5.48
CA THR A 355 20.04 25.11 -4.52
C THR A 355 20.86 24.68 -3.32
N VAL A 356 21.39 25.63 -2.58
CA VAL A 356 21.85 25.46 -1.21
C VAL A 356 20.95 26.29 -0.31
N ILE A 357 20.40 25.66 0.71
CA ILE A 357 19.51 26.30 1.66
C ILE A 357 20.04 26.16 3.09
N ARG A 358 19.51 26.97 4.01
CA ARG A 358 19.66 26.81 5.45
C ARG A 358 18.31 27.05 6.10
N SER A 359 17.71 25.97 6.61
CA SER A 359 16.47 26.04 7.35
C SER A 359 16.68 26.86 8.63
N ARG A 360 15.84 27.85 8.90
CA ARG A 360 15.96 28.73 10.08
C ARG A 360 15.50 28.04 11.35
N VAL A 361 14.44 27.22 11.24
CA VAL A 361 13.83 26.53 12.38
C VAL A 361 13.17 25.24 11.90
N LYS A 362 13.22 24.20 12.72
CA LYS A 362 12.31 23.05 12.58
C LYS A 362 10.97 23.44 13.16
N GLY A 363 10.00 23.70 12.30
CA GLY A 363 8.62 23.91 12.67
C GLY A 363 7.97 22.60 13.12
N VAL A 364 7.08 22.70 14.10
CA VAL A 364 6.26 21.59 14.59
C VAL A 364 4.81 21.91 14.30
N TYR A 365 4.06 20.98 13.71
CA TYR A 365 2.66 21.20 13.32
C TYR A 365 1.81 21.80 14.45
N SER A 366 1.86 21.26 15.67
CA SER A 366 1.10 21.76 16.81
C SER A 366 1.49 23.18 17.21
N GLU A 367 2.78 23.53 17.13
CA GLU A 367 3.28 24.86 17.47
C GLU A 367 2.85 25.90 16.41
N ILE A 368 2.97 25.54 15.12
CA ILE A 368 2.52 26.40 14.01
C ILE A 368 1.00 26.59 14.07
N ASN A 369 0.22 25.54 14.37
CA ASN A 369 -1.23 25.66 14.57
C ASN A 369 -1.57 26.66 15.69
N SER A 370 -0.83 26.63 16.80
CA SER A 370 -0.99 27.56 17.91
C SER A 370 -0.68 29.02 17.49
N LEU A 371 0.40 29.23 16.73
CA LEU A 371 0.76 30.57 16.22
C LEU A 371 -0.24 31.08 15.20
N LEU A 372 -0.75 30.25 14.31
CA LEU A 372 -1.80 30.63 13.33
C LEU A 372 -3.14 30.94 14.00
N ALA A 373 -3.41 30.34 15.17
CA ALA A 373 -4.57 30.63 16.01
C ALA A 373 -4.38 31.89 16.85
N GLY A 374 -3.21 32.54 16.81
CA GLY A 374 -2.93 33.80 17.54
C GLY A 374 -2.41 33.62 18.97
N SER A 375 -1.69 32.51 19.23
CA SER A 375 -1.05 32.30 20.53
C SER A 375 -0.11 33.44 20.93
N ASP A 376 -0.18 33.85 22.18
CA ASP A 376 0.69 34.87 22.80
C ASP A 376 1.89 34.28 23.53
N ASP A 377 2.15 32.97 23.34
CA ASP A 377 3.30 32.27 23.94
C ASP A 377 4.62 32.91 23.51
N ALA A 378 5.37 33.45 24.48
CA ALA A 378 6.61 34.15 24.25
C ALA A 378 7.74 33.23 23.73
N GLU A 379 7.79 32.01 24.22
CA GLU A 379 8.83 31.02 23.78
C GLU A 379 8.60 30.64 22.33
N LEU A 380 7.35 30.39 21.93
CA LEU A 380 7.02 30.10 20.53
C LEU A 380 7.34 31.31 19.61
N LYS A 381 6.97 32.53 20.05
CA LYS A 381 7.28 33.74 19.28
C LYS A 381 8.78 33.96 19.10
N GLU A 382 9.59 33.69 20.13
CA GLU A 382 11.05 33.78 20.05
C GLU A 382 11.62 32.69 19.13
N LYS A 383 11.17 31.45 19.28
CA LYS A 383 11.60 30.30 18.44
C LYS A 383 11.37 30.58 16.95
N TYR A 384 10.25 31.17 16.59
CA TYR A 384 9.85 31.40 15.20
C TYR A 384 10.11 32.84 14.72
N ALA A 385 10.85 33.67 15.47
CA ALA A 385 11.04 35.09 15.18
C ALA A 385 11.57 35.35 13.75
N GLU A 386 12.54 34.55 13.26
CA GLU A 386 13.13 34.72 11.92
C GLU A 386 12.15 34.42 10.77
N VAL A 387 11.08 33.67 11.00
CA VAL A 387 10.11 33.24 9.99
C VAL A 387 8.69 33.78 10.24
N SER A 388 8.46 34.42 11.36
CA SER A 388 7.15 34.92 11.78
C SER A 388 6.49 35.85 10.76
N GLY A 389 7.28 36.66 10.04
CA GLY A 389 6.78 37.55 9.00
C GLY A 389 6.11 36.85 7.81
N GLN A 390 6.40 35.57 7.59
CA GLN A 390 5.80 34.78 6.52
C GLN A 390 4.48 34.13 6.93
N LEU A 391 4.24 33.85 8.22
CA LEU A 391 3.07 33.09 8.67
C LEU A 391 1.73 33.68 8.21
N PRO A 392 1.51 35.01 8.24
CA PRO A 392 0.29 35.61 7.70
C PRO A 392 0.15 35.40 6.17
N ILE A 393 1.28 35.49 5.43
CA ILE A 393 1.27 35.30 3.97
C ILE A 393 1.01 33.84 3.62
N ILE A 394 1.63 32.92 4.35
CA ILE A 394 1.42 31.48 4.23
C ILE A 394 -0.05 31.14 4.43
N LYS A 395 -0.67 31.65 5.51
CA LYS A 395 -2.09 31.43 5.78
C LYS A 395 -2.97 31.95 4.66
N GLU A 396 -2.72 33.19 4.20
CA GLU A 396 -3.49 33.82 3.12
C GLU A 396 -3.40 32.99 1.83
N LEU A 397 -2.18 32.62 1.40
CA LEU A 397 -1.98 31.82 0.19
C LEU A 397 -2.64 30.45 0.33
N ALA A 398 -2.52 29.79 1.46
CA ALA A 398 -3.14 28.49 1.70
C ALA A 398 -4.68 28.56 1.68
N ASP A 399 -5.29 29.62 2.19
CA ASP A 399 -6.74 29.85 2.13
C ASP A 399 -7.23 30.02 0.67
N ILE A 400 -6.42 30.66 -0.17
CA ILE A 400 -6.68 30.80 -1.61
C ILE A 400 -6.56 29.44 -2.32
N LEU A 401 -5.47 28.69 -2.08
CA LEU A 401 -5.25 27.39 -2.70
C LEU A 401 -6.32 26.36 -2.30
N TYR A 402 -6.72 26.35 -1.03
CA TYR A 402 -7.81 25.53 -0.54
C TYR A 402 -9.14 25.87 -1.24
N THR A 403 -9.42 27.16 -1.42
CA THR A 403 -10.62 27.59 -2.16
C THR A 403 -10.56 27.14 -3.62
N ASN A 404 -9.39 27.23 -4.26
CA ASN A 404 -9.20 26.77 -5.63
C ASN A 404 -9.36 25.25 -5.75
N LYS A 405 -8.83 24.48 -4.79
CA LYS A 405 -9.01 23.02 -4.70
C LYS A 405 -10.50 22.64 -4.65
N LYS A 406 -11.30 23.34 -3.84
CA LYS A 406 -12.75 23.17 -3.78
C LYS A 406 -13.45 23.53 -5.08
N ASN A 407 -13.07 24.67 -5.68
CA ASN A 407 -13.68 25.15 -6.93
C ASN A 407 -13.39 24.23 -8.12
N ARG A 408 -12.24 23.52 -8.13
CA ARG A 408 -11.93 22.47 -9.10
C ARG A 408 -12.78 21.20 -8.90
N GLY A 409 -13.53 21.12 -7.79
CA GLY A 409 -14.36 19.95 -7.49
C GLY A 409 -13.59 18.78 -6.87
N CYS A 410 -12.46 19.03 -6.20
CA CYS A 410 -11.77 17.99 -5.45
C CYS A 410 -12.69 17.42 -4.38
N PRO A 411 -12.97 16.10 -4.35
CA PRO A 411 -13.82 15.50 -3.33
C PRO A 411 -13.14 15.51 -1.97
N GLU A 412 -13.85 15.97 -0.93
CA GLU A 412 -13.40 15.92 0.46
C GLU A 412 -13.87 14.60 1.09
N LEU A 413 -13.03 13.59 1.07
CA LEU A 413 -13.32 12.29 1.71
C LEU A 413 -12.87 12.32 3.17
N GLU A 414 -13.76 11.97 4.09
CA GLU A 414 -13.43 11.84 5.50
C GLU A 414 -12.79 10.47 5.76
N THR A 415 -11.52 10.49 6.15
CA THR A 415 -10.78 9.29 6.58
C THR A 415 -10.34 9.47 8.02
N SER A 416 -10.47 8.39 8.81
CA SER A 416 -9.97 8.38 10.19
C SER A 416 -8.62 7.70 10.21
N GLU A 417 -7.62 8.39 10.73
CA GLU A 417 -6.30 7.84 11.01
C GLU A 417 -6.16 7.62 12.52
N SER A 418 -5.50 6.55 12.89
CA SER A 418 -5.23 6.19 14.29
C SER A 418 -3.85 6.68 14.71
N LYS A 419 -3.74 7.08 15.95
CA LYS A 419 -2.46 7.30 16.64
C LYS A 419 -2.35 6.31 17.77
N LEU A 420 -1.42 5.36 17.64
CA LEU A 420 -1.14 4.37 18.67
C LEU A 420 -0.26 4.98 19.77
N ILE A 421 -0.61 4.73 21.02
CA ILE A 421 0.17 5.11 22.20
C ILE A 421 0.84 3.86 22.71
N ILE A 422 2.17 3.78 22.54
CA ILE A 422 2.99 2.63 22.87
C ILE A 422 3.91 3.01 24.03
N ASN A 423 3.94 2.19 25.08
CA ASN A 423 4.80 2.41 26.23
C ASN A 423 6.24 1.90 26.00
N ASP A 424 7.11 2.11 26.98
CA ASP A 424 8.53 1.70 26.94
C ASP A 424 8.71 0.17 26.87
N GLU A 425 7.68 -0.62 27.20
CA GLU A 425 7.68 -2.09 27.12
C GLU A 425 7.19 -2.59 25.77
N ASP A 426 6.97 -1.67 24.79
CA ASP A 426 6.48 -1.95 23.45
C ASP A 426 5.04 -2.52 23.42
N ILE A 427 4.21 -2.11 24.39
CA ILE A 427 2.79 -2.49 24.52
C ILE A 427 1.92 -1.30 24.13
N CYS A 428 0.88 -1.55 23.36
CA CYS A 428 -0.13 -0.54 23.03
C CYS A 428 -1.04 -0.30 24.24
N VAL A 429 -0.93 0.89 24.83
CA VAL A 429 -1.71 1.30 26.01
C VAL A 429 -2.83 2.29 25.71
N GLY A 430 -2.94 2.71 24.46
CA GLY A 430 -4.01 3.61 24.01
C GLY A 430 -4.06 3.73 22.50
N VAL A 431 -5.24 4.08 22.00
CA VAL A 431 -5.49 4.42 20.60
C VAL A 431 -6.26 5.73 20.59
N GLU A 432 -5.80 6.69 19.81
CA GLU A 432 -6.43 7.99 19.66
C GLU A 432 -6.73 8.27 18.19
N ARG A 433 -7.84 8.95 17.92
CA ARG A 433 -8.09 9.48 16.57
C ARG A 433 -7.14 10.62 16.30
N ARG A 434 -6.33 10.49 15.23
CA ARG A 434 -5.46 11.58 14.76
C ARG A 434 -6.31 12.68 14.14
N THR A 435 -6.15 13.88 14.66
CA THR A 435 -6.75 15.09 14.09
C THR A 435 -5.70 15.86 13.31
N ARG A 436 -6.00 16.17 12.05
CA ARG A 436 -5.16 17.05 11.23
C ARG A 436 -5.46 18.49 11.57
N GLY A 437 -4.43 19.30 11.70
CA GLY A 437 -4.54 20.72 11.91
C GLY A 437 -4.35 21.53 10.64
N ARG A 438 -4.50 22.84 10.73
CA ARG A 438 -4.37 23.74 9.57
C ARG A 438 -2.96 23.73 8.97
N SER A 439 -1.91 23.56 9.77
CA SER A 439 -0.54 23.55 9.30
C SER A 439 -0.22 22.34 8.41
N GLU A 440 -0.82 21.16 8.71
CA GLU A 440 -0.69 19.98 7.88
C GLU A 440 -1.34 20.18 6.50
N GLU A 441 -2.53 20.80 6.46
CA GLU A 441 -3.22 21.16 5.22
C GLU A 441 -2.43 22.16 4.37
N ILE A 442 -1.82 23.17 5.03
CA ILE A 442 -0.97 24.16 4.36
C ILE A 442 0.20 23.49 3.64
N ILE A 443 0.93 22.60 4.32
CA ILE A 443 2.05 21.88 3.73
C ILE A 443 1.56 21.00 2.59
N GLU A 444 0.47 20.26 2.77
CA GLU A 444 -0.14 19.46 1.71
C GLU A 444 -0.42 20.31 0.46
N ASP A 445 -1.12 21.45 0.59
CA ASP A 445 -1.47 22.31 -0.53
C ASP A 445 -0.23 22.87 -1.25
N PHE A 446 0.85 23.24 -0.51
CA PHE A 446 2.09 23.72 -1.10
C PHE A 446 2.86 22.61 -1.82
N MET A 447 2.85 21.38 -1.26
CA MET A 447 3.44 20.21 -1.92
C MET A 447 2.65 19.85 -3.19
N LEU A 448 1.32 19.99 -3.20
CA LEU A 448 0.50 19.79 -4.40
C LEU A 448 0.92 20.75 -5.52
N VAL A 449 1.16 22.03 -5.24
CA VAL A 449 1.64 23.01 -6.23
C VAL A 449 2.99 22.58 -6.83
N ALA A 450 3.97 22.19 -6.00
CA ALA A 450 5.27 21.76 -6.48
C ALA A 450 5.20 20.46 -7.30
N ASN A 451 4.35 19.51 -6.89
CA ASN A 451 4.13 18.26 -7.60
C ASN A 451 3.46 18.48 -8.97
N GLU A 452 2.51 19.41 -9.06
CA GLU A 452 1.88 19.83 -10.31
C GLU A 452 2.90 20.50 -11.25
N CYS A 453 3.73 21.43 -10.73
CA CYS A 453 4.81 22.04 -11.49
C CYS A 453 5.81 20.99 -12.02
N ALA A 454 6.15 19.96 -11.23
CA ALA A 454 7.06 18.91 -11.63
C ALA A 454 6.47 18.05 -12.77
N ALA A 455 5.19 17.72 -12.70
CA ALA A 455 4.50 16.99 -13.77
C ALA A 455 4.50 17.78 -15.08
N ARG A 456 4.11 19.06 -15.02
CA ARG A 456 4.15 19.98 -16.17
C ARG A 456 5.56 20.12 -16.75
N PHE A 457 6.58 20.25 -15.90
CA PHE A 457 7.96 20.29 -16.35
C PHE A 457 8.36 19.07 -17.17
N GLY A 458 7.96 17.88 -16.71
CA GLY A 458 8.19 16.63 -17.43
C GLY A 458 7.51 16.61 -18.80
N MET A 459 6.24 17.04 -18.87
CA MET A 459 5.43 17.06 -20.09
C MET A 459 5.91 18.12 -21.08
N ASP A 460 6.08 19.36 -20.66
CA ASP A 460 6.48 20.50 -21.50
C ASP A 460 7.85 20.27 -22.19
N ASN A 461 8.73 19.53 -21.51
CA ASN A 461 10.06 19.20 -22.02
C ASN A 461 10.14 17.80 -22.66
N ASN A 462 9.02 17.09 -22.82
CA ASN A 462 8.93 15.74 -23.37
C ASN A 462 9.92 14.75 -22.73
N LEU A 463 10.05 14.79 -21.39
CA LEU A 463 10.94 13.92 -20.64
C LEU A 463 10.30 12.57 -20.35
N PRO A 464 11.08 11.47 -20.33
CA PRO A 464 10.60 10.23 -19.75
C PRO A 464 10.35 10.45 -18.24
N PHE A 465 9.13 10.24 -17.79
CA PHE A 465 8.77 10.65 -16.44
C PHE A 465 7.96 9.58 -15.70
N VAL A 466 7.85 9.70 -14.38
CA VAL A 466 6.97 8.88 -13.55
C VAL A 466 5.89 9.79 -12.97
N TYR A 467 4.67 9.58 -13.43
CA TYR A 467 3.49 10.33 -12.96
C TYR A 467 2.79 9.56 -11.84
N ARG A 468 2.09 10.29 -10.97
CA ARG A 468 1.15 9.74 -10.02
C ARG A 468 -0.24 9.91 -10.59
N ILE A 469 -0.83 8.84 -11.05
CA ILE A 469 -2.12 8.86 -11.71
C ILE A 469 -3.24 8.29 -10.86
N HIS A 470 -4.44 8.79 -11.09
CA HIS A 470 -5.66 8.26 -10.52
C HIS A 470 -6.73 8.30 -11.61
N GLU A 471 -7.01 7.15 -12.19
CA GLU A 471 -7.92 7.01 -13.31
C GLU A 471 -9.39 7.28 -12.90
N GLU A 472 -10.21 7.63 -13.85
CA GLU A 472 -11.65 7.75 -13.65
C GLU A 472 -12.24 6.43 -13.14
N PRO A 473 -13.37 6.45 -12.42
CA PRO A 473 -14.12 5.25 -12.06
C PRO A 473 -14.51 4.43 -13.30
N SER A 474 -14.47 3.09 -13.20
CA SER A 474 -14.96 2.24 -14.29
C SER A 474 -16.48 2.35 -14.47
N ASP A 475 -16.97 2.02 -15.67
CA ASP A 475 -18.41 2.06 -15.98
C ASP A 475 -19.25 1.23 -15.01
N GLU A 476 -18.75 0.05 -14.59
CA GLU A 476 -19.41 -0.82 -13.60
C GLU A 476 -19.54 -0.14 -12.23
N LYS A 477 -18.49 0.54 -11.78
CA LYS A 477 -18.48 1.29 -10.53
C LYS A 477 -19.39 2.50 -10.57
N LEU A 478 -19.45 3.18 -11.72
CA LEU A 478 -20.37 4.31 -11.92
C LEU A 478 -21.83 3.85 -11.91
N GLU A 479 -22.13 2.68 -12.49
CA GLU A 479 -23.48 2.13 -12.45
C GLU A 479 -23.89 1.77 -11.03
N SER A 480 -23.03 1.08 -10.28
CA SER A 480 -23.26 0.80 -8.85
C SER A 480 -23.47 2.08 -8.03
N LEU A 481 -22.72 3.15 -8.32
CA LEU A 481 -22.93 4.45 -7.67
C LEU A 481 -24.29 5.06 -8.03
N ARG A 482 -24.74 4.99 -9.31
CA ARG A 482 -26.07 5.47 -9.72
C ARG A 482 -27.18 4.74 -9.00
N GLU A 483 -27.09 3.41 -8.92
CA GLU A 483 -28.06 2.58 -8.17
C GLU A 483 -28.12 2.99 -6.70
N ALA A 484 -26.98 3.21 -6.07
CA ALA A 484 -26.88 3.66 -4.67
C ALA A 484 -27.51 5.04 -4.47
N LEU A 485 -27.27 6.01 -5.37
CA LEU A 485 -27.88 7.34 -5.31
C LEU A 485 -29.42 7.27 -5.36
N VAL A 486 -29.97 6.43 -6.25
CA VAL A 486 -31.41 6.23 -6.35
C VAL A 486 -31.98 5.59 -5.08
N LYS A 487 -31.33 4.55 -4.57
CA LYS A 487 -31.73 3.79 -3.39
C LYS A 487 -31.72 4.65 -2.12
N LEU A 488 -30.70 5.48 -1.97
CA LEU A 488 -30.53 6.39 -0.83
C LEU A 488 -31.26 7.73 -1.03
N ASN A 489 -32.03 7.87 -2.10
CA ASN A 489 -32.80 9.10 -2.44
C ASN A 489 -31.94 10.38 -2.45
N VAL A 490 -30.69 10.25 -2.87
CA VAL A 490 -29.78 11.41 -3.05
C VAL A 490 -30.19 12.16 -4.32
N GLN A 491 -30.51 13.44 -4.19
CA GLN A 491 -30.98 14.29 -5.29
C GLN A 491 -29.80 14.77 -6.17
N TYR A 492 -29.09 13.83 -6.79
CA TYR A 492 -28.01 14.12 -7.73
C TYR A 492 -28.11 13.20 -8.96
N LYS A 493 -28.00 13.79 -10.14
CA LYS A 493 -28.04 13.03 -11.40
C LYS A 493 -26.62 12.89 -11.97
N LEU A 494 -26.02 11.75 -11.77
CA LEU A 494 -24.71 11.41 -12.33
C LEU A 494 -24.81 11.16 -13.84
N GLY A 495 -23.92 11.80 -14.62
CA GLY A 495 -23.82 11.62 -16.08
C GLY A 495 -23.29 10.24 -16.50
N GLU A 496 -23.14 10.04 -17.82
CA GLU A 496 -22.51 8.80 -18.35
C GLU A 496 -21.05 8.68 -17.91
N LYS A 497 -20.31 9.79 -17.94
CA LYS A 497 -18.97 9.93 -17.37
C LYS A 497 -19.04 10.78 -16.12
N ALA A 498 -18.21 10.46 -15.16
CA ALA A 498 -18.08 11.24 -13.95
C ALA A 498 -16.85 12.16 -14.02
N CYS A 499 -16.99 13.35 -13.47
CA CYS A 499 -15.87 14.23 -13.17
C CYS A 499 -15.63 14.28 -11.65
N PRO A 500 -14.47 14.76 -11.18
CA PRO A 500 -14.21 14.91 -9.73
C PRO A 500 -15.28 15.73 -9.01
N GLY A 501 -15.80 16.76 -9.68
CA GLY A 501 -16.87 17.63 -9.15
C GLY A 501 -18.16 16.89 -8.84
N ASP A 502 -18.52 15.85 -9.63
CA ASP A 502 -19.69 15.03 -9.34
C ASP A 502 -19.57 14.35 -7.96
N MET A 503 -18.38 13.81 -7.65
CA MET A 503 -18.10 13.18 -6.36
C MET A 503 -18.20 14.18 -5.22
N SER A 504 -17.65 15.39 -5.41
CA SER A 504 -17.74 16.48 -4.46
C SER A 504 -19.19 16.90 -4.16
N GLU A 505 -20.03 17.05 -5.21
CA GLU A 505 -21.43 17.44 -5.05
C GLU A 505 -22.27 16.33 -4.39
N ILE A 506 -22.01 15.06 -4.71
CA ILE A 506 -22.66 13.92 -4.07
C ILE A 506 -22.34 13.89 -2.57
N LEU A 507 -21.08 14.07 -2.19
CA LEU A 507 -20.67 14.13 -0.78
C LEU A 507 -21.30 15.32 -0.06
N LYS A 508 -21.34 16.50 -0.69
CA LYS A 508 -22.01 17.69 -0.13
C LYS A 508 -23.50 17.47 0.08
N ALA A 509 -24.18 16.79 -0.84
CA ALA A 509 -25.61 16.49 -0.73
C ALA A 509 -25.92 15.55 0.45
N ALA A 510 -24.99 14.67 0.82
CA ALA A 510 -25.13 13.75 1.93
C ALA A 510 -24.65 14.33 3.28
N LYS A 511 -23.81 15.35 3.25
CA LYS A 511 -23.11 15.88 4.43
C LYS A 511 -24.06 16.33 5.54
N GLY A 512 -23.82 15.80 6.75
CA GLY A 512 -24.62 16.11 7.95
C GLY A 512 -25.97 15.42 7.99
N THR A 513 -26.24 14.47 7.11
CA THR A 513 -27.43 13.61 7.11
C THR A 513 -27.09 12.23 7.68
N ASP A 514 -28.09 11.42 7.92
CA ASP A 514 -27.97 9.99 8.34
C ASP A 514 -27.26 9.10 7.31
N ILE A 515 -27.14 9.55 6.07
CA ILE A 515 -26.45 8.82 4.98
C ILE A 515 -25.02 9.32 4.70
N ASP A 516 -24.52 10.27 5.45
CA ASP A 516 -23.21 10.91 5.22
C ASP A 516 -22.06 9.85 5.17
N LEU A 517 -21.96 9.04 6.22
CA LEU A 517 -20.93 7.98 6.30
C LEU A 517 -21.12 6.91 5.20
N ILE A 518 -22.37 6.54 4.91
CA ILE A 518 -22.71 5.59 3.84
C ILE A 518 -22.20 6.12 2.51
N MET A 519 -22.53 7.38 2.19
CA MET A 519 -22.18 7.99 0.92
C MET A 519 -20.68 8.19 0.78
N ASN A 520 -19.99 8.60 1.86
CA ASN A 520 -18.52 8.67 1.87
C ASN A 520 -17.87 7.33 1.50
N ASN A 521 -18.35 6.23 2.09
CA ASN A 521 -17.87 4.88 1.80
C ASN A 521 -18.17 4.43 0.36
N ILE A 522 -19.39 4.72 -0.15
CA ILE A 522 -19.79 4.35 -1.52
C ILE A 522 -18.95 5.12 -2.54
N VAL A 523 -18.80 6.43 -2.37
CA VAL A 523 -17.96 7.26 -3.25
C VAL A 523 -16.50 6.78 -3.23
N LEU A 524 -15.93 6.53 -2.05
CA LEU A 524 -14.56 6.02 -1.93
C LEU A 524 -14.37 4.69 -2.68
N ARG A 525 -15.32 3.75 -2.57
CA ARG A 525 -15.28 2.45 -3.26
C ARG A 525 -15.50 2.56 -4.77
N SER A 526 -16.27 3.56 -5.21
CA SER A 526 -16.49 3.80 -6.64
C SER A 526 -15.22 4.31 -7.34
N MET A 527 -14.31 4.95 -6.62
CA MET A 527 -13.08 5.49 -7.19
C MET A 527 -12.07 4.39 -7.55
N SER A 528 -11.22 4.66 -8.50
CA SER A 528 -10.08 3.82 -8.86
C SER A 528 -8.97 3.93 -7.80
N LYS A 529 -7.96 3.06 -7.86
CA LYS A 529 -6.77 3.20 -6.99
C LYS A 529 -5.72 4.03 -7.71
N ALA A 530 -5.10 4.98 -7.00
CA ALA A 530 -3.96 5.71 -7.52
C ALA A 530 -2.75 4.77 -7.68
N ARG A 531 -1.94 5.01 -8.72
CA ARG A 531 -0.73 4.22 -9.04
C ARG A 531 0.32 5.09 -9.72
N TYR A 532 1.53 4.57 -9.85
CA TYR A 532 2.56 5.20 -10.67
C TYR A 532 2.47 4.71 -12.12
N SER A 533 2.70 5.62 -13.07
CA SER A 533 2.63 5.34 -14.50
C SER A 533 3.60 6.23 -15.27
N THR A 534 3.97 5.80 -16.47
CA THR A 534 4.70 6.64 -17.44
C THR A 534 3.75 7.45 -18.32
N GLU A 535 2.44 7.16 -18.28
CA GLU A 535 1.41 7.86 -19.05
C GLU A 535 0.71 8.89 -18.15
N PRO A 536 0.65 10.18 -18.56
CA PRO A 536 0.01 11.25 -17.79
C PRO A 536 -1.51 11.26 -18.06
N VAL A 537 -2.29 10.52 -17.28
CA VAL A 537 -3.76 10.48 -17.41
C VAL A 537 -4.49 11.35 -16.40
N GLY A 538 -3.72 12.13 -15.60
CA GLY A 538 -4.28 12.99 -14.56
C GLY A 538 -4.52 12.27 -13.23
N HIS A 539 -5.04 13.01 -12.26
CA HIS A 539 -5.34 12.51 -10.92
C HIS A 539 -6.76 12.87 -10.51
N PHE A 540 -7.71 11.96 -10.79
CA PHE A 540 -9.15 12.16 -10.55
C PHE A 540 -9.46 12.61 -9.12
N GLY A 541 -8.90 11.92 -8.10
CA GLY A 541 -9.17 12.24 -6.69
C GLY A 541 -8.64 13.60 -6.22
N LEU A 542 -7.73 14.25 -6.96
CA LEU A 542 -7.22 15.60 -6.68
C LEU A 542 -7.78 16.66 -7.63
N ALA A 543 -8.56 16.24 -8.62
CA ALA A 543 -9.05 17.10 -9.70
C ALA A 543 -7.89 17.85 -10.40
N LEU A 544 -6.77 17.14 -10.69
CA LEU A 544 -5.59 17.66 -11.36
C LEU A 544 -5.37 16.94 -12.69
N GLU A 545 -5.05 17.70 -13.74
CA GLU A 545 -4.72 17.16 -15.07
C GLU A 545 -3.31 16.58 -15.09
N ASP A 546 -2.37 17.22 -14.37
CA ASP A 546 -0.96 16.86 -14.33
C ASP A 546 -0.54 16.64 -12.87
N TYR A 547 0.00 15.47 -12.56
CA TYR A 547 0.46 15.20 -11.21
C TYR A 547 1.60 14.18 -11.17
N ALA A 548 2.64 14.51 -10.42
CA ALA A 548 3.77 13.63 -10.14
C ALA A 548 4.22 13.81 -8.69
N HIS A 549 4.87 12.82 -8.12
CA HIS A 549 5.47 12.94 -6.81
C HIS A 549 6.90 13.43 -6.91
N PHE A 550 7.16 14.65 -6.43
CA PHE A 550 8.48 15.32 -6.43
C PHE A 550 9.01 15.57 -5.01
N THR A 551 8.11 15.66 -4.03
CA THR A 551 8.38 16.34 -2.76
C THR A 551 8.90 15.45 -1.64
N SER A 552 9.14 14.12 -1.86
CA SER A 552 9.60 13.23 -0.78
C SER A 552 10.60 12.17 -1.25
N PRO A 553 11.77 12.54 -1.79
CA PRO A 553 12.76 11.60 -2.32
C PRO A 553 13.52 10.79 -1.24
N ILE A 554 13.49 11.19 0.04
CA ILE A 554 14.07 10.41 1.13
C ILE A 554 13.28 9.11 1.35
N ARG A 555 11.97 9.17 1.16
CA ARG A 555 11.05 8.07 1.48
C ARG A 555 10.29 7.49 0.31
N ARG A 556 10.38 8.05 -0.91
CA ARG A 556 9.72 7.54 -2.13
C ARG A 556 10.68 7.48 -3.30
N TYR A 557 10.82 6.30 -3.89
CA TYR A 557 11.73 6.10 -5.02
C TYR A 557 11.30 6.81 -6.33
N PRO A 558 10.00 6.94 -6.69
CA PRO A 558 9.61 7.71 -7.87
C PRO A 558 10.03 9.17 -7.82
N ASP A 559 10.00 9.82 -6.65
CA ASP A 559 10.50 11.18 -6.46
C ASP A 559 12.00 11.26 -6.78
N LEU A 560 12.81 10.34 -6.25
CA LEU A 560 14.22 10.21 -6.57
C LEU A 560 14.45 9.99 -8.07
N THR A 561 13.59 9.20 -8.72
CA THR A 561 13.66 8.93 -10.16
C THR A 561 13.48 10.22 -10.96
N ILE A 562 12.42 10.99 -10.69
CA ILE A 562 12.18 12.24 -11.45
C ILE A 562 13.22 13.31 -11.13
N HIS A 563 13.73 13.39 -9.89
CA HIS A 563 14.85 14.28 -9.55
C HIS A 563 16.07 14.03 -10.41
N ARG A 564 16.41 12.77 -10.70
CA ARG A 564 17.54 12.41 -11.58
C ARG A 564 17.33 12.84 -13.02
N ILE A 565 16.11 12.66 -13.54
CA ILE A 565 15.76 13.03 -14.91
C ILE A 565 15.80 14.55 -15.06
N MET A 566 15.16 15.27 -14.15
CA MET A 566 15.17 16.72 -14.11
C MET A 566 16.60 17.28 -13.96
N SER A 567 17.41 16.67 -13.10
CA SER A 567 18.82 17.05 -12.91
C SER A 567 19.64 16.88 -14.19
N ALA A 568 19.48 15.78 -14.92
CA ALA A 568 20.17 15.56 -16.18
C ALA A 568 19.77 16.60 -17.23
N PHE A 569 18.49 16.89 -17.36
CA PHE A 569 17.99 17.92 -18.29
C PHE A 569 18.49 19.32 -17.93
N LEU A 570 18.39 19.72 -16.66
CA LEU A 570 18.86 21.02 -16.18
C LEU A 570 20.39 21.17 -16.29
N SER A 571 21.15 20.08 -16.32
CA SER A 571 22.59 20.05 -16.56
C SER A 571 22.95 20.08 -18.05
N GLY A 572 21.99 20.25 -18.96
CA GLY A 572 22.18 20.44 -20.39
C GLY A 572 21.97 19.19 -21.26
N SER A 573 21.51 18.05 -20.71
CA SER A 573 21.10 16.92 -21.55
C SER A 573 19.86 17.26 -22.34
N SER A 574 19.81 16.89 -23.63
CA SER A 574 18.60 17.03 -24.44
C SER A 574 17.49 16.04 -24.01
N ALA A 575 16.26 16.30 -24.42
CA ALA A 575 15.15 15.37 -24.19
C ALA A 575 15.40 13.99 -24.81
N GLU A 576 16.04 13.92 -25.97
CA GLU A 576 16.41 12.67 -26.65
C GLU A 576 17.47 11.89 -25.86
N GLU A 577 18.46 12.58 -25.30
CA GLU A 577 19.47 11.95 -24.43
C GLU A 577 18.84 11.44 -23.13
N CYS A 578 17.94 12.21 -22.52
CA CYS A 578 17.16 11.78 -21.38
C CYS A 578 16.29 10.56 -21.72
N ALA A 579 15.60 10.57 -22.86
CA ALA A 579 14.80 9.42 -23.33
C ALA A 579 15.65 8.17 -23.52
N THR A 580 16.81 8.31 -24.16
CA THR A 580 17.76 7.19 -24.37
C THR A 580 18.23 6.59 -23.04
N LYS A 581 18.50 7.43 -22.07
CA LYS A 581 19.05 7.05 -20.76
C LYS A 581 17.99 6.46 -19.82
N PHE A 582 16.78 7.02 -19.82
CA PHE A 582 15.81 6.75 -18.74
C PHE A 582 14.53 6.03 -19.18
N ASN A 583 14.17 5.93 -20.49
CA ASN A 583 12.89 5.32 -20.92
C ASN A 583 12.62 3.94 -20.30
N LYS A 584 13.60 3.02 -20.34
CA LYS A 584 13.42 1.68 -19.74
C LYS A 584 13.34 1.73 -18.21
N PHE A 585 14.03 2.68 -17.61
CA PHE A 585 14.12 2.80 -16.18
C PHE A 585 12.82 3.36 -15.57
N VAL A 586 12.15 4.32 -16.22
CA VAL A 586 10.89 4.88 -15.70
C VAL A 586 9.77 3.85 -15.63
N TYR A 587 9.67 2.93 -16.61
CA TYR A 587 8.74 1.81 -16.55
C TYR A 587 9.01 0.90 -15.35
N ALA A 588 10.28 0.51 -15.16
CA ALA A 588 10.66 -0.33 -14.02
C ALA A 588 10.44 0.39 -12.68
N SER A 589 10.71 1.70 -12.62
CA SER A 589 10.50 2.52 -11.41
C SER A 589 9.00 2.64 -11.09
N ALA A 590 8.15 2.90 -12.06
CA ALA A 590 6.71 3.01 -11.86
C ALA A 590 6.08 1.69 -11.38
N ASP A 591 6.43 0.57 -12.02
CA ASP A 591 5.93 -0.76 -11.65
C ASP A 591 6.41 -1.17 -10.25
N GLN A 592 7.71 -1.05 -9.97
CA GLN A 592 8.28 -1.38 -8.65
C GLN A 592 7.68 -0.50 -7.55
N SER A 593 7.58 0.81 -7.78
CA SER A 593 7.04 1.74 -6.78
C SER A 593 5.56 1.48 -6.47
N THR A 594 4.76 1.12 -7.47
CA THR A 594 3.36 0.73 -7.25
C THR A 594 3.27 -0.54 -6.40
N LYS A 595 4.10 -1.55 -6.69
CA LYS A 595 4.12 -2.82 -5.93
C LYS A 595 4.56 -2.61 -4.48
N THR A 596 5.63 -1.86 -4.28
CA THR A 596 6.18 -1.62 -2.93
C THR A 596 5.27 -0.74 -2.09
N GLU A 597 4.60 0.25 -2.69
CA GLU A 597 3.58 1.06 -2.00
C GLU A 597 2.40 0.21 -1.53
N LEU A 598 1.85 -0.67 -2.40
CA LEU A 598 0.77 -1.56 -2.01
C LEU A 598 1.19 -2.51 -0.88
N THR A 599 2.41 -3.04 -0.93
CA THR A 599 2.96 -3.88 0.14
C THR A 599 3.12 -3.09 1.43
N ALA A 600 3.65 -1.87 1.37
CA ALA A 600 3.81 -0.99 2.53
C ALA A 600 2.46 -0.72 3.21
N MET A 601 1.46 -0.28 2.45
CA MET A 601 0.11 -0.02 2.96
C MET A 601 -0.52 -1.24 3.63
N GLN A 602 -0.37 -2.44 3.02
CA GLN A 602 -0.90 -3.68 3.59
C GLN A 602 -0.20 -4.04 4.90
N VAL A 603 1.11 -3.89 4.95
CA VAL A 603 1.93 -4.19 6.14
C VAL A 603 1.63 -3.19 7.26
N GLU A 604 1.59 -1.88 6.96
CA GLU A 604 1.25 -0.83 7.91
C GLU A 604 -0.10 -1.11 8.56
N ARG A 605 -1.13 -1.41 7.76
CA ARG A 605 -2.45 -1.77 8.25
C ARG A 605 -2.42 -3.05 9.11
N SER A 606 -1.76 -4.11 8.65
CA SER A 606 -1.70 -5.37 9.41
C SER A 606 -0.98 -5.20 10.74
N CYS A 607 0.07 -4.38 10.80
CA CYS A 607 0.75 -4.06 12.05
C CYS A 607 -0.17 -3.24 12.98
N GLU A 608 -0.85 -2.22 12.44
CA GLU A 608 -1.79 -1.39 13.20
C GLU A 608 -2.92 -2.23 13.81
N ASP A 609 -3.50 -3.15 13.02
CA ASP A 609 -4.54 -4.07 13.49
C ASP A 609 -4.07 -4.93 14.67
N CYS A 610 -2.80 -5.42 14.65
CA CYS A 610 -2.22 -6.16 15.78
C CYS A 610 -2.11 -5.30 17.05
N TYR A 611 -1.65 -4.04 16.94
CA TYR A 611 -1.54 -3.14 18.09
C TYR A 611 -2.91 -2.71 18.63
N LYS A 612 -3.90 -2.48 17.77
CA LYS A 612 -5.29 -2.22 18.19
C LYS A 612 -5.89 -3.43 18.91
N ALA A 613 -5.64 -4.64 18.39
CA ALA A 613 -6.10 -5.86 19.05
C ALA A 613 -5.40 -6.09 20.40
N GLU A 614 -4.11 -5.74 20.55
CA GLU A 614 -3.40 -5.78 21.84
C GLU A 614 -4.03 -4.83 22.86
N TYR A 615 -4.34 -3.60 22.44
CA TYR A 615 -5.06 -2.64 23.29
C TYR A 615 -6.43 -3.16 23.69
N MET A 616 -7.24 -3.62 22.73
CA MET A 616 -8.60 -4.13 23.01
C MET A 616 -8.60 -5.46 23.77
N ASN A 617 -7.51 -6.21 23.77
CA ASN A 617 -7.39 -7.44 24.56
C ASN A 617 -7.42 -7.14 26.08
N ALA A 618 -6.89 -6.00 26.49
CA ALA A 618 -6.98 -5.55 27.88
C ALA A 618 -8.40 -5.11 28.29
N HIS A 619 -9.27 -4.86 27.32
CA HIS A 619 -10.66 -4.37 27.52
C HIS A 619 -11.72 -5.43 27.28
N ILE A 620 -11.36 -6.73 27.22
CA ILE A 620 -12.33 -7.81 27.06
C ILE A 620 -13.33 -7.79 28.22
N GLY A 621 -14.62 -7.78 27.88
CA GLY A 621 -15.75 -7.69 28.80
C GLY A 621 -16.28 -6.29 29.04
N GLU A 622 -15.59 -5.26 28.58
CA GLU A 622 -16.04 -3.87 28.66
C GLU A 622 -17.01 -3.49 27.53
N GLU A 623 -17.85 -2.51 27.78
CA GLU A 623 -18.85 -2.03 26.84
C GLU A 623 -18.46 -0.66 26.29
N PHE A 624 -18.68 -0.47 24.98
CA PHE A 624 -18.34 0.72 24.24
C PHE A 624 -19.50 1.19 23.37
N GLN A 625 -19.62 2.49 23.22
CA GLN A 625 -20.47 3.09 22.20
C GLN A 625 -19.71 3.11 20.89
N GLY A 626 -20.23 2.47 19.84
CA GLY A 626 -19.65 2.46 18.51
C GLY A 626 -20.60 2.98 17.45
N THR A 627 -20.15 2.94 16.20
CA THR A 627 -20.94 3.27 15.00
C THR A 627 -20.81 2.13 13.99
N VAL A 628 -21.90 1.73 13.37
CA VAL A 628 -21.90 0.76 12.28
C VAL A 628 -21.21 1.41 11.06
N VAL A 629 -20.08 0.85 10.62
CA VAL A 629 -19.33 1.38 9.47
C VAL A 629 -19.49 0.53 8.20
N SER A 630 -19.90 -0.74 8.34
CA SER A 630 -20.19 -1.60 7.20
C SER A 630 -21.11 -2.73 7.60
N ALA A 631 -22.03 -3.11 6.72
CA ALA A 631 -22.88 -4.28 6.86
C ALA A 631 -22.46 -5.36 5.85
N VAL A 632 -22.39 -6.62 6.28
CA VAL A 632 -22.07 -7.78 5.45
C VAL A 632 -23.01 -8.94 5.81
N GLU A 633 -23.08 -9.97 4.97
CA GLU A 633 -23.99 -11.11 5.18
C GLU A 633 -23.82 -11.81 6.54
N PHE A 634 -22.61 -11.83 7.08
CA PHE A 634 -22.28 -12.49 8.34
C PHE A 634 -22.19 -11.56 9.55
N GLY A 635 -22.50 -10.26 9.43
CA GLY A 635 -22.47 -9.33 10.56
C GLY A 635 -22.28 -7.88 10.20
N LEU A 636 -21.91 -7.10 11.21
CA LEU A 636 -21.65 -5.66 11.13
C LEU A 636 -20.20 -5.36 11.53
N PHE A 637 -19.53 -4.48 10.80
CA PHE A 637 -18.28 -3.87 11.28
C PHE A 637 -18.63 -2.61 12.07
N ILE A 638 -18.08 -2.53 13.28
CA ILE A 638 -18.34 -1.45 14.22
C ILE A 638 -17.03 -0.71 14.46
N ALA A 639 -17.03 0.59 14.28
CA ALA A 639 -15.92 1.46 14.66
C ALA A 639 -16.20 2.15 16.00
N LEU A 640 -15.23 2.10 16.89
CA LEU A 640 -15.25 2.84 18.16
C LEU A 640 -14.71 4.26 17.97
N PRO A 641 -14.99 5.19 18.89
CA PRO A 641 -14.51 6.59 18.80
C PRO A 641 -13.00 6.74 18.72
N ASP A 642 -12.26 5.78 19.29
CA ASP A 642 -10.80 5.68 19.26
C ASP A 642 -10.24 5.08 17.97
N THR A 643 -11.11 4.80 16.98
CA THR A 643 -10.79 4.17 15.69
C THR A 643 -10.49 2.66 15.72
N CYS A 644 -10.67 1.99 16.85
CA CYS A 644 -10.68 0.53 16.88
C CYS A 644 -11.91 0.02 16.13
N GLU A 645 -11.71 -0.93 15.21
CA GLU A 645 -12.77 -1.53 14.41
C GLU A 645 -12.86 -3.04 14.70
N GLY A 646 -14.07 -3.56 14.87
CA GLY A 646 -14.28 -4.97 15.12
C GLY A 646 -15.56 -5.50 14.47
N LEU A 647 -15.69 -6.83 14.47
CA LEU A 647 -16.83 -7.55 13.89
C LEU A 647 -17.87 -7.90 14.97
N LEU A 648 -19.10 -7.47 14.78
CA LEU A 648 -20.27 -8.01 15.45
C LEU A 648 -20.89 -9.07 14.52
N HIS A 649 -20.55 -10.35 14.78
CA HIS A 649 -21.05 -11.47 13.99
C HIS A 649 -22.53 -11.72 14.28
N THR A 650 -23.31 -12.20 13.30
CA THR A 650 -24.73 -12.53 13.47
C THR A 650 -24.99 -13.54 14.59
N ASP A 651 -24.04 -14.44 14.88
CA ASP A 651 -24.14 -15.38 16.02
C ASP A 651 -24.11 -14.67 17.39
N ASN A 652 -23.65 -13.42 17.45
CA ASN A 652 -23.60 -12.60 18.66
C ASN A 652 -24.68 -11.50 18.66
N MET A 653 -25.68 -11.65 17.80
CA MET A 653 -26.86 -10.79 17.65
C MET A 653 -28.13 -11.60 17.98
N PRO A 654 -29.31 -10.97 18.14
CA PRO A 654 -30.55 -11.67 18.36
C PRO A 654 -30.85 -12.77 17.33
N ASP A 655 -31.36 -13.91 17.76
CA ASP A 655 -31.68 -15.03 16.87
C ASP A 655 -32.57 -14.61 15.69
N GLY A 656 -32.27 -15.12 14.50
CA GLY A 656 -33.02 -14.83 13.30
C GLY A 656 -32.29 -15.06 12.01
N GLU A 657 -33.01 -14.94 10.90
CA GLU A 657 -32.43 -14.92 9.55
C GLU A 657 -32.07 -13.48 9.18
N TYR A 658 -30.83 -13.26 8.83
CA TYR A 658 -30.30 -11.96 8.46
C TYR A 658 -30.11 -11.80 6.95
N VAL A 659 -30.54 -10.67 6.42
CA VAL A 659 -30.34 -10.30 5.01
C VAL A 659 -29.58 -8.98 4.96
N CYS A 660 -28.47 -8.98 4.24
CA CYS A 660 -27.67 -7.79 3.99
C CYS A 660 -28.20 -7.07 2.75
N ASP A 661 -28.42 -5.75 2.87
CA ASP A 661 -28.85 -4.91 1.78
C ASP A 661 -27.66 -4.07 1.27
N ASP A 662 -26.93 -4.60 0.27
CA ASP A 662 -25.84 -3.94 -0.47
C ASP A 662 -24.84 -3.17 0.42
N MET A 663 -24.45 -3.77 1.54
CA MET A 663 -23.51 -3.19 2.52
C MET A 663 -24.04 -1.92 3.24
N VAL A 664 -25.30 -1.56 3.05
CA VAL A 664 -25.95 -0.39 3.66
C VAL A 664 -26.60 -0.75 4.98
N SER A 665 -27.26 -1.91 5.04
CA SER A 665 -27.92 -2.37 6.26
C SER A 665 -27.90 -3.89 6.38
N LEU A 666 -28.14 -4.36 7.60
CA LEU A 666 -28.36 -5.75 7.94
C LEU A 666 -29.71 -5.87 8.67
N LYS A 667 -30.64 -6.60 8.07
CA LYS A 667 -32.00 -6.73 8.58
C LYS A 667 -32.27 -8.15 9.08
N ASN A 668 -32.76 -8.26 10.30
CA ASN A 668 -33.28 -9.51 10.85
C ASN A 668 -34.74 -9.72 10.38
N LEU A 669 -34.96 -10.72 9.55
CA LEU A 669 -36.28 -11.03 9.00
C LEU A 669 -37.28 -11.61 10.04
N THR A 670 -36.77 -12.13 11.17
CA THR A 670 -37.58 -12.77 12.20
C THR A 670 -38.24 -11.72 13.11
N ASN A 671 -37.51 -10.72 13.55
CA ASN A 671 -38.00 -9.68 14.46
C ASN A 671 -38.18 -8.30 13.82
N GLY A 672 -37.74 -8.14 12.55
CA GLY A 672 -37.87 -6.90 11.81
C GLY A 672 -36.83 -5.80 12.15
N MET A 673 -35.93 -6.09 13.08
CA MET A 673 -34.86 -5.13 13.42
C MET A 673 -33.93 -4.91 12.24
N GLU A 674 -33.57 -3.65 11.98
CA GLU A 674 -32.64 -3.25 10.91
C GLU A 674 -31.53 -2.41 11.51
N TYR A 675 -30.27 -2.75 11.20
CA TYR A 675 -29.07 -2.03 11.61
C TYR A 675 -28.47 -1.39 10.37
N ARG A 676 -28.34 -0.07 10.34
CA ARG A 676 -27.84 0.68 9.19
C ARG A 676 -26.45 1.21 9.43
N VAL A 677 -25.67 1.34 8.37
CA VAL A 677 -24.39 2.05 8.43
C VAL A 677 -24.65 3.50 8.87
N GLY A 678 -23.88 3.97 9.85
CA GLY A 678 -24.09 5.24 10.51
C GLY A 678 -24.83 5.16 11.83
N ASP A 679 -25.58 4.08 12.10
CA ASP A 679 -26.31 3.93 13.36
C ASP A 679 -25.34 3.82 14.55
N PRO A 680 -25.63 4.51 15.67
CA PRO A 680 -24.95 4.26 16.93
C PRO A 680 -25.36 2.90 17.49
N ILE A 681 -24.39 2.16 18.02
CA ILE A 681 -24.62 0.84 18.58
C ILE A 681 -23.75 0.62 19.81
N LYS A 682 -24.34 0.07 20.87
CA LYS A 682 -23.60 -0.30 22.07
C LYS A 682 -23.13 -1.75 21.98
N VAL A 683 -21.82 -1.95 22.09
CA VAL A 683 -21.20 -3.26 21.93
C VAL A 683 -20.30 -3.61 23.09
N LYS A 684 -20.12 -4.91 23.34
CA LYS A 684 -19.22 -5.47 24.34
C LYS A 684 -18.09 -6.19 23.63
N VAL A 685 -16.86 -5.96 24.07
CA VAL A 685 -15.68 -6.70 23.55
C VAL A 685 -15.72 -8.12 24.09
N ILE A 686 -15.80 -9.12 23.20
CA ILE A 686 -15.83 -10.54 23.59
C ILE A 686 -14.53 -11.25 23.28
N ASN A 687 -13.76 -10.76 22.30
CA ASN A 687 -12.47 -11.31 21.90
C ASN A 687 -11.62 -10.24 21.20
N ALA A 688 -10.34 -10.29 21.44
CA ALA A 688 -9.36 -9.50 20.68
C ALA A 688 -8.12 -10.34 20.44
N ASN A 689 -7.95 -10.81 19.21
CA ASN A 689 -6.89 -11.71 18.82
C ASN A 689 -5.71 -10.93 18.24
N VAL A 690 -4.68 -10.71 19.04
CA VAL A 690 -3.47 -9.95 18.68
C VAL A 690 -2.77 -10.57 17.46
N ASN A 691 -2.70 -11.91 17.42
CA ASN A 691 -2.03 -12.64 16.35
C ASN A 691 -2.62 -12.37 14.95
N SER A 692 -3.94 -12.18 14.87
CA SER A 692 -4.64 -11.92 13.60
C SER A 692 -5.10 -10.47 13.44
N GLY A 693 -4.90 -9.61 14.45
CA GLY A 693 -5.38 -8.23 14.45
C GLY A 693 -6.91 -8.09 14.45
N LYS A 694 -7.65 -9.12 14.94
CA LYS A 694 -9.11 -9.15 14.87
C LYS A 694 -9.73 -8.88 16.24
N ILE A 695 -10.78 -8.07 16.22
CA ILE A 695 -11.59 -7.73 17.39
C ILE A 695 -13.02 -8.21 17.11
N ASP A 696 -13.60 -8.96 18.05
CA ASP A 696 -14.97 -9.45 17.96
C ASP A 696 -15.82 -8.81 19.05
N PHE A 697 -17.00 -8.39 18.64
CA PHE A 697 -18.00 -7.77 19.51
C PHE A 697 -19.24 -8.64 19.68
N ALA A 698 -19.95 -8.44 20.77
CA ALA A 698 -21.35 -8.82 20.96
C ALA A 698 -22.20 -7.56 21.19
N LEU A 699 -23.50 -7.64 20.99
CA LEU A 699 -24.40 -6.58 21.45
C LEU A 699 -24.29 -6.47 22.98
N ALA A 700 -24.22 -5.24 23.50
CA ALA A 700 -24.35 -5.02 24.93
C ALA A 700 -25.83 -5.24 25.33
N ASP A 701 -26.04 -5.79 26.52
CA ASP A 701 -27.40 -5.92 27.06
C ASP A 701 -28.05 -4.53 27.18
N GLU A 702 -29.28 -4.39 26.73
CA GLU A 702 -30.09 -3.19 27.04
C GLU A 702 -30.40 -3.20 28.54
N ASP A 703 -29.95 -2.21 29.31
CA ASP A 703 -30.26 -1.99 30.72
C ASP A 703 -31.76 -1.69 30.93
#